data_429ca09fe06707febeb4359820aa14e8
#
_entry.id   429ca09fe06707febeb4359820aa14e8
#
_cell.length_a   1.000
_cell.length_b   1.000
_cell.length_c   1.000
_cell.angle_alpha   90.00
_cell.angle_beta   90.00
_cell.angle_gamma   90.00
#
_symmetry.space_group_name_H-M   'P 1'
#
loop_
_entity.id
_entity.type
_entity.pdbx_description
1 polymer ?
#
loop_
_entity_poly.entity_id
_entity_poly.type
_entity_poly.pdbx_seq_one_letter_code
_entity_poly.pdbx_strand_id
1 'polypeptide(L)'
;MSLFNLQAPFEPGGDQPDAIAQLTQSLQQGNRFQTLLGATGTGKTFSVANLITNVQKPTLVLAHNKTLAAQLCNELRLFFPDNAVEYFVSYYDYYQPEAYIPVSDTYIEKTASINDEIDMLRHSATRSLFERKDVIVVASISCIYGLGMPAEYLKAAVPLKLGMEVNQRELLRDLVTVQYSRNDIELERGRFRVKGDVLEIVPAYEDRIIRIEFFGDEIEAIRYVDPVTGEILQSMNGVSIYPARHFVTPQERLEAACLNIRQELEGRLIELESENKLLEAQRLEQRCRYDLELLQEVGYCNGVENYSRHLAGKKPGSPPECLIDYFPDDWLLIIDESHVTVPQLRGMYNGDRARKKVLIEHGFRLPSAADNRPLKADEFWQKVNQCVFVSATPAKWELEQSEDRVAQQIIRPTGVIDPEILVRPTEGQVDDLYGEIRDRIAKKERVLITTLTKKMSEDLSEYFAERDLKVQYLHSEIKSIERIEILQSLRKGEIDVLIGVNLLREGLDLPEVSLVAILDADKEGFLRSTSSIIQTIGRAARHIQGQAILYADNLTDSMARAIEETERRRNIQIAYNKRHNITPKPIIKNEENSILAYLDISRRLNSEQLEEVYEKSYDLPLEKIPALIEQLEAKMKQAAKDLEFEEAAKYRDRILKLRDRLLGRSNKKA
;
A
#
# COMPACT_ATOMS: atom_id res chain seq x y z
N MET A 1 24.72 -3.68 -21.60
CA MET A 1 23.73 -2.60 -21.49
C MET A 1 23.30 -2.50 -20.03
N SER A 2 23.14 -1.29 -19.53
CA SER A 2 22.62 -1.06 -18.17
C SER A 2 21.19 -1.59 -18.09
N LEU A 3 20.84 -2.31 -17.00
CA LEU A 3 19.48 -2.79 -16.77
C LEU A 3 18.57 -1.63 -16.36
N PHE A 4 19.07 -0.78 -15.45
CA PHE A 4 18.33 0.39 -14.94
C PHE A 4 18.93 1.66 -15.52
N ASN A 5 18.07 2.53 -16.04
CA ASN A 5 18.44 3.82 -16.62
C ASN A 5 17.70 4.93 -15.89
N LEU A 6 18.44 5.65 -15.00
CA LEU A 6 17.89 6.76 -14.21
C LEU A 6 17.67 7.99 -15.09
N GLN A 7 16.47 8.53 -15.08
CA GLN A 7 16.13 9.81 -15.68
C GLN A 7 15.72 10.81 -14.59
N ALA A 8 16.53 11.83 -14.35
CA ALA A 8 16.24 12.84 -13.36
C ALA A 8 16.61 14.24 -13.90
N PRO A 9 15.85 15.30 -13.56
CA PRO A 9 16.13 16.67 -13.99
C PRO A 9 17.24 17.35 -13.18
N PHE A 10 17.87 16.64 -12.24
CA PHE A 10 18.89 17.17 -11.32
C PHE A 10 19.95 16.11 -11.02
N GLU A 11 21.12 16.57 -10.64
CA GLU A 11 22.25 15.76 -10.21
C GLU A 11 22.29 15.61 -8.68
N PRO A 12 22.94 14.57 -8.12
CA PRO A 12 23.15 14.43 -6.69
C PRO A 12 23.88 15.62 -6.09
N GLY A 13 23.33 16.20 -5.03
CA GLY A 13 23.89 17.38 -4.35
C GLY A 13 24.08 17.18 -2.85
N GLY A 14 24.78 18.11 -2.21
CA GLY A 14 25.05 18.03 -0.78
C GLY A 14 25.99 16.88 -0.42
N ASP A 15 25.54 16.01 0.48
CA ASP A 15 26.23 14.79 0.91
C ASP A 15 25.66 13.52 0.21
N GLN A 16 24.73 13.69 -0.73
CA GLN A 16 24.19 12.57 -1.52
C GLN A 16 25.27 11.81 -2.30
N PRO A 17 26.22 12.48 -3.03
CA PRO A 17 27.26 11.76 -3.78
C PRO A 17 28.09 10.83 -2.88
N ASP A 18 28.49 11.30 -1.72
CA ASP A 18 29.32 10.53 -0.78
C ASP A 18 28.53 9.36 -0.19
N ALA A 19 27.27 9.59 0.20
CA ALA A 19 26.40 8.56 0.72
C ALA A 19 26.10 7.45 -0.33
N ILE A 20 25.82 7.85 -1.58
CA ILE A 20 25.60 6.92 -2.69
C ILE A 20 26.88 6.11 -2.95
N ALA A 21 28.05 6.75 -3.01
CA ALA A 21 29.32 6.08 -3.25
C ALA A 21 29.64 5.07 -2.14
N GLN A 22 29.49 5.45 -0.86
CA GLN A 22 29.73 4.60 0.29
C GLN A 22 28.81 3.35 0.27
N LEU A 23 27.52 3.53 0.04
CA LEU A 23 26.55 2.43 -0.03
C LEU A 23 26.82 1.53 -1.24
N THR A 24 27.11 2.12 -2.41
CA THR A 24 27.45 1.37 -3.61
C THR A 24 28.67 0.49 -3.41
N GLN A 25 29.74 1.06 -2.85
CA GLN A 25 30.97 0.32 -2.53
C GLN A 25 30.69 -0.82 -1.54
N SER A 26 29.92 -0.56 -0.48
CA SER A 26 29.56 -1.57 0.51
C SER A 26 28.80 -2.74 -0.11
N LEU A 27 27.82 -2.47 -0.98
CA LEU A 27 27.05 -3.51 -1.68
C LEU A 27 27.92 -4.30 -2.67
N GLN A 28 28.83 -3.64 -3.39
CA GLN A 28 29.78 -4.29 -4.31
C GLN A 28 30.78 -5.19 -3.59
N GLN A 29 31.14 -4.88 -2.36
CA GLN A 29 31.96 -5.70 -1.47
C GLN A 29 31.23 -6.93 -0.91
N GLY A 30 29.92 -7.06 -1.19
CA GLY A 30 29.12 -8.18 -0.72
C GLY A 30 28.62 -8.01 0.73
N ASN A 31 28.75 -6.84 1.34
CA ASN A 31 28.22 -6.59 2.68
C ASN A 31 26.71 -6.77 2.71
N ARG A 32 26.21 -7.41 3.75
CA ARG A 32 24.80 -7.79 3.85
C ARG A 32 23.90 -6.64 4.28
N PHE A 33 24.31 -5.87 5.28
CA PHE A 33 23.50 -4.81 5.89
C PHE A 33 24.25 -3.48 5.87
N GLN A 34 23.56 -2.43 5.46
CA GLN A 34 24.01 -1.04 5.54
C GLN A 34 22.83 -0.11 5.81
N THR A 35 23.11 1.06 6.36
CA THR A 35 22.10 2.06 6.72
C THR A 35 22.35 3.39 6.01
N LEU A 36 21.32 3.94 5.38
CA LEU A 36 21.23 5.33 4.98
C LEU A 36 20.52 6.13 6.08
N LEU A 37 21.28 6.84 6.92
CA LEU A 37 20.77 7.78 7.89
C LEU A 37 20.52 9.11 7.17
N GLY A 38 19.29 9.31 6.69
CA GLY A 38 18.93 10.49 5.90
C GLY A 38 17.93 11.38 6.60
N ALA A 39 18.28 12.64 6.89
CA ALA A 39 17.35 13.60 7.47
C ALA A 39 16.11 13.81 6.58
N THR A 40 15.02 14.34 7.15
CA THR A 40 13.81 14.64 6.38
C THR A 40 14.08 15.71 5.34
N GLY A 41 13.64 15.50 4.09
CA GLY A 41 13.80 16.46 3.00
C GLY A 41 15.19 16.48 2.33
N THR A 42 16.06 15.50 2.60
CA THR A 42 17.38 15.40 1.96
C THR A 42 17.38 14.67 0.61
N GLY A 43 16.22 14.17 0.14
CA GLY A 43 16.12 13.44 -1.12
C GLY A 43 16.54 11.98 -1.04
N LYS A 44 16.21 11.27 0.06
CA LYS A 44 16.53 9.84 0.24
C LYS A 44 16.08 8.96 -0.93
N THR A 45 14.85 9.17 -1.46
CA THR A 45 14.34 8.40 -2.60
C THR A 45 15.22 8.56 -3.84
N PHE A 46 15.74 9.76 -4.09
CA PHE A 46 16.65 10.01 -5.19
C PHE A 46 18.03 9.34 -5.00
N SER A 47 18.55 9.33 -3.78
CA SER A 47 19.78 8.59 -3.46
C SER A 47 19.59 7.08 -3.62
N VAL A 48 18.42 6.56 -3.23
CA VAL A 48 18.02 5.16 -3.46
C VAL A 48 17.94 4.84 -4.96
N ALA A 49 17.35 5.73 -5.77
CA ALA A 49 17.28 5.54 -7.22
C ALA A 49 18.69 5.50 -7.87
N ASN A 50 19.60 6.40 -7.46
CA ASN A 50 20.99 6.35 -7.89
C ASN A 50 21.70 5.06 -7.45
N LEU A 51 21.43 4.58 -6.24
CA LEU A 51 21.99 3.34 -5.73
C LEU A 51 21.53 2.13 -6.57
N ILE A 52 20.22 2.04 -6.90
CA ILE A 52 19.68 1.00 -7.79
C ILE A 52 20.38 1.03 -9.15
N THR A 53 20.55 2.23 -9.70
CA THR A 53 21.27 2.42 -10.98
C THR A 53 22.72 1.97 -10.90
N ASN A 54 23.42 2.18 -9.79
CA ASN A 54 24.82 1.78 -9.64
C ASN A 54 24.98 0.28 -9.40
N VAL A 55 24.02 -0.35 -8.72
CA VAL A 55 24.09 -1.77 -8.31
C VAL A 55 23.50 -2.69 -9.38
N GLN A 56 22.56 -2.22 -10.19
CA GLN A 56 21.97 -2.95 -11.33
C GLN A 56 21.31 -4.29 -10.96
N LYS A 57 20.62 -4.37 -9.82
CA LYS A 57 19.92 -5.57 -9.32
C LYS A 57 18.41 -5.36 -9.26
N PRO A 58 17.59 -6.40 -9.54
CA PRO A 58 16.18 -6.38 -9.20
C PRO A 58 16.01 -5.97 -7.74
N THR A 59 15.08 -5.05 -7.46
CA THR A 59 15.00 -4.41 -6.15
C THR A 59 13.61 -4.51 -5.57
N LEU A 60 13.52 -4.91 -4.30
CA LEU A 60 12.32 -4.78 -3.47
C LEU A 60 12.45 -3.58 -2.55
N VAL A 61 11.55 -2.61 -2.67
CA VAL A 61 11.43 -1.47 -1.77
C VAL A 61 10.26 -1.71 -0.82
N LEU A 62 10.55 -1.87 0.45
CA LEU A 62 9.55 -2.19 1.47
C LEU A 62 9.16 -0.94 2.27
N ALA A 63 7.87 -0.62 2.29
CA ALA A 63 7.28 0.49 3.03
C ALA A 63 6.29 -0.02 4.09
N HIS A 64 6.13 0.71 5.21
CA HIS A 64 5.29 0.28 6.33
C HIS A 64 3.78 0.45 6.09
N ASN A 65 3.33 1.21 5.09
CA ASN A 65 1.92 1.37 4.73
C ASN A 65 1.70 1.56 3.23
N LYS A 66 0.42 1.42 2.78
CA LYS A 66 0.02 1.53 1.37
C LYS A 66 0.30 2.92 0.79
N THR A 67 0.06 3.98 1.56
CA THR A 67 0.19 5.38 1.11
C THR A 67 1.64 5.72 0.80
N LEU A 68 2.57 5.36 1.69
CA LEU A 68 4.00 5.58 1.46
C LEU A 68 4.50 4.71 0.31
N ALA A 69 4.04 3.46 0.21
CA ALA A 69 4.38 2.60 -0.91
C ALA A 69 3.91 3.19 -2.25
N ALA A 70 2.69 3.76 -2.33
CA ALA A 70 2.19 4.42 -3.53
C ALA A 70 3.03 5.66 -3.90
N GLN A 71 3.38 6.49 -2.91
CA GLN A 71 4.23 7.65 -3.13
C GLN A 71 5.60 7.25 -3.68
N LEU A 72 6.27 6.27 -3.05
CA LEU A 72 7.57 5.76 -3.50
C LEU A 72 7.51 5.14 -4.89
N CYS A 73 6.44 4.38 -5.19
CA CYS A 73 6.23 3.79 -6.50
C CYS A 73 6.14 4.87 -7.59
N ASN A 74 5.38 5.93 -7.33
CA ASN A 74 5.25 7.04 -8.27
C ASN A 74 6.56 7.81 -8.46
N GLU A 75 7.27 8.12 -7.37
CA GLU A 75 8.57 8.78 -7.45
C GLU A 75 9.57 7.92 -8.25
N LEU A 76 9.60 6.61 -8.02
CA LEU A 76 10.48 5.69 -8.76
C LEU A 76 10.06 5.52 -10.22
N ARG A 77 8.77 5.53 -10.56
CA ARG A 77 8.30 5.54 -11.96
C ARG A 77 8.76 6.77 -12.72
N LEU A 78 8.80 7.93 -12.07
CA LEU A 78 9.34 9.14 -12.68
C LEU A 78 10.85 9.05 -12.92
N PHE A 79 11.59 8.39 -12.04
CA PHE A 79 13.02 8.17 -12.17
C PHE A 79 13.39 7.05 -13.14
N PHE A 80 12.51 6.07 -13.33
CA PHE A 80 12.73 4.88 -14.16
C PHE A 80 11.56 4.64 -15.14
N PRO A 81 11.30 5.59 -16.08
CA PRO A 81 10.15 5.50 -16.97
C PRO A 81 10.19 4.30 -17.94
N ASP A 82 11.37 3.77 -18.27
CA ASP A 82 11.57 2.66 -19.19
C ASP A 82 11.68 1.29 -18.49
N ASN A 83 11.76 1.29 -17.16
CA ASN A 83 11.92 0.09 -16.36
C ASN A 83 10.59 -0.36 -15.74
N ALA A 84 10.50 -1.60 -15.28
CA ALA A 84 9.33 -2.12 -14.61
C ALA A 84 9.31 -1.67 -13.15
N VAL A 85 8.54 -0.65 -12.83
CA VAL A 85 8.30 -0.21 -11.45
C VAL A 85 6.90 -0.63 -11.03
N GLU A 86 6.82 -1.66 -10.22
CA GLU A 86 5.62 -2.38 -9.86
C GLU A 86 5.15 -2.06 -8.43
N TYR A 87 3.84 -2.20 -8.20
CA TYR A 87 3.22 -1.91 -6.92
C TYR A 87 2.60 -3.18 -6.32
N PHE A 88 3.01 -3.54 -5.10
CA PHE A 88 2.56 -4.77 -4.44
C PHE A 88 2.15 -4.53 -2.99
N VAL A 89 0.87 -4.29 -2.75
CA VAL A 89 0.32 -4.08 -1.40
C VAL A 89 -0.86 -5.02 -1.13
N SER A 90 -1.45 -4.94 0.05
CA SER A 90 -2.67 -5.69 0.34
C SER A 90 -3.81 -5.24 -0.58
N TYR A 91 -4.46 -6.18 -1.26
CA TYR A 91 -5.57 -5.92 -2.18
C TYR A 91 -6.93 -5.74 -1.49
N TYR A 92 -6.98 -5.74 -0.16
CA TYR A 92 -8.20 -5.50 0.57
C TYR A 92 -8.42 -4.00 0.81
N ASP A 93 -9.57 -3.46 0.39
CA ASP A 93 -10.02 -2.13 0.81
C ASP A 93 -10.55 -2.16 2.23
N TYR A 94 -11.32 -3.20 2.54
CA TYR A 94 -11.74 -3.53 3.90
C TYR A 94 -11.34 -4.97 4.21
N TYR A 95 -10.81 -5.19 5.39
CA TYR A 95 -10.44 -6.52 5.86
C TYR A 95 -10.74 -6.70 7.34
N GLN A 96 -11.72 -7.53 7.66
CA GLN A 96 -11.97 -8.03 9.00
C GLN A 96 -11.57 -9.51 9.02
N PRO A 97 -10.48 -9.85 9.70
CA PRO A 97 -10.06 -11.25 9.80
C PRO A 97 -11.07 -12.07 10.59
N GLU A 98 -11.23 -13.33 10.20
CA GLU A 98 -11.95 -14.30 11.00
C GLU A 98 -11.37 -14.38 12.41
N ALA A 99 -12.21 -14.31 13.44
CA ALA A 99 -11.81 -14.39 14.81
C ALA A 99 -12.88 -15.03 15.68
N TYR A 100 -12.49 -15.58 16.83
CA TYR A 100 -13.42 -16.08 17.83
C TYR A 100 -13.03 -15.54 19.20
N ILE A 101 -14.04 -15.05 19.94
CA ILE A 101 -13.89 -14.51 21.29
C ILE A 101 -14.55 -15.50 22.28
N PRO A 102 -13.77 -16.38 22.93
CA PRO A 102 -14.33 -17.43 23.79
C PRO A 102 -15.16 -16.92 24.96
N VAL A 103 -14.80 -15.77 25.52
CA VAL A 103 -15.49 -15.19 26.69
C VAL A 103 -16.94 -14.81 26.40
N SER A 104 -17.23 -14.36 25.20
CA SER A 104 -18.59 -13.96 24.76
C SER A 104 -19.23 -14.92 23.78
N ASP A 105 -18.59 -16.06 23.49
CA ASP A 105 -18.99 -17.02 22.44
C ASP A 105 -19.33 -16.33 21.11
N THR A 106 -18.50 -15.35 20.73
CA THR A 106 -18.74 -14.54 19.55
C THR A 106 -17.80 -14.95 18.43
N TYR A 107 -18.37 -15.49 17.34
CA TYR A 107 -17.65 -15.73 16.10
C TYR A 107 -17.78 -14.52 15.18
N ILE A 108 -16.64 -14.02 14.74
CA ILE A 108 -16.52 -12.94 13.78
C ILE A 108 -16.15 -13.57 12.43
N GLU A 109 -17.07 -13.52 11.50
CA GLU A 109 -16.83 -14.03 10.14
C GLU A 109 -15.82 -13.15 9.40
N LYS A 110 -15.01 -13.77 8.53
CA LYS A 110 -14.13 -13.04 7.64
C LYS A 110 -14.95 -12.18 6.68
N THR A 111 -14.79 -10.88 6.75
CA THR A 111 -15.38 -9.95 5.79
C THR A 111 -14.26 -9.22 5.08
N ALA A 112 -14.28 -9.23 3.75
CA ALA A 112 -13.25 -8.58 2.95
C ALA A 112 -13.86 -8.01 1.68
N SER A 113 -13.47 -6.80 1.32
CA SER A 113 -13.70 -6.19 0.03
C SER A 113 -12.37 -6.20 -0.73
N ILE A 114 -12.36 -6.80 -1.91
CA ILE A 114 -11.17 -6.88 -2.76
C ILE A 114 -11.19 -5.70 -3.71
N ASN A 115 -10.05 -5.06 -3.86
CA ASN A 115 -9.79 -4.06 -4.87
C ASN A 115 -9.20 -4.73 -6.10
N ASP A 116 -9.96 -4.81 -7.18
CA ASP A 116 -9.58 -5.51 -8.41
C ASP A 116 -8.36 -4.89 -9.09
N GLU A 117 -8.18 -3.61 -8.94
CA GLU A 117 -7.05 -2.89 -9.53
C GLU A 117 -5.75 -3.15 -8.79
N ILE A 118 -5.78 -3.17 -7.44
CA ILE A 118 -4.61 -3.58 -6.65
C ILE A 118 -4.29 -5.06 -6.92
N ASP A 119 -5.29 -5.90 -7.09
CA ASP A 119 -5.09 -7.31 -7.44
C ASP A 119 -4.41 -7.44 -8.81
N MET A 120 -4.84 -6.67 -9.82
CA MET A 120 -4.18 -6.57 -11.13
C MET A 120 -2.72 -6.14 -11.00
N LEU A 121 -2.42 -5.10 -10.21
CA LEU A 121 -1.04 -4.64 -9.99
C LEU A 121 -0.17 -5.70 -9.31
N ARG A 122 -0.74 -6.53 -8.42
CA ARG A 122 -0.03 -7.66 -7.80
C ARG A 122 0.31 -8.74 -8.82
N HIS A 123 -0.60 -9.06 -9.74
CA HIS A 123 -0.36 -9.97 -10.85
C HIS A 123 0.67 -9.40 -11.84
N SER A 124 0.62 -8.09 -12.12
CA SER A 124 1.62 -7.39 -12.91
C SER A 124 3.02 -7.54 -12.31
N ALA A 125 3.15 -7.30 -11.00
CA ALA A 125 4.43 -7.42 -10.29
C ALA A 125 5.03 -8.83 -10.38
N THR A 126 4.23 -9.88 -10.17
CA THR A 126 4.71 -11.27 -10.28
C THR A 126 5.08 -11.66 -11.70
N ARG A 127 4.30 -11.21 -12.70
CA ARG A 127 4.63 -11.39 -14.11
C ARG A 127 5.95 -10.72 -14.47
N SER A 128 6.12 -9.45 -14.09
CA SER A 128 7.32 -8.67 -14.40
C SER A 128 8.57 -9.33 -13.82
N LEU A 129 8.52 -9.93 -12.63
CA LEU A 129 9.64 -10.67 -12.04
C LEU A 129 10.04 -11.90 -12.83
N PHE A 130 9.14 -12.52 -13.61
CA PHE A 130 9.47 -13.64 -14.50
C PHE A 130 9.95 -13.20 -15.90
N GLU A 131 9.37 -12.13 -16.42
CA GLU A 131 9.65 -11.70 -17.81
C GLU A 131 10.84 -10.74 -17.94
N ARG A 132 11.14 -9.98 -16.85
CA ARG A 132 12.13 -8.89 -16.88
C ARG A 132 13.18 -9.07 -15.78
N LYS A 133 14.34 -8.45 -16.00
CA LYS A 133 15.42 -8.36 -15.01
C LYS A 133 15.54 -6.97 -14.38
N ASP A 134 14.95 -5.97 -15.01
CA ASP A 134 14.98 -4.57 -14.63
C ASP A 134 13.72 -4.20 -13.84
N VAL A 135 13.45 -4.93 -12.75
CA VAL A 135 12.23 -4.80 -11.97
C VAL A 135 12.50 -4.17 -10.61
N ILE A 136 11.72 -3.14 -10.29
CA ILE A 136 11.64 -2.55 -8.95
C ILE A 136 10.23 -2.80 -8.44
N VAL A 137 10.08 -3.56 -7.35
CA VAL A 137 8.78 -3.76 -6.71
C VAL A 137 8.71 -2.93 -5.45
N VAL A 138 7.73 -2.03 -5.37
CA VAL A 138 7.44 -1.28 -4.15
C VAL A 138 6.29 -1.97 -3.42
N ALA A 139 6.57 -2.46 -2.22
CA ALA A 139 5.63 -3.29 -1.48
C ALA A 139 5.36 -2.80 -0.06
N SER A 140 4.21 -3.17 0.47
CA SER A 140 3.95 -3.13 1.91
C SER A 140 4.32 -4.47 2.56
N ILE A 141 4.20 -4.56 3.89
CA ILE A 141 4.42 -5.81 4.65
C ILE A 141 3.58 -7.01 4.12
N SER A 142 2.54 -6.76 3.30
CA SER A 142 1.79 -7.85 2.67
C SER A 142 2.65 -8.79 1.81
N CYS A 143 3.83 -8.38 1.40
CA CYS A 143 4.78 -9.19 0.62
C CYS A 143 5.32 -10.43 1.34
N ILE A 144 5.21 -10.50 2.68
CA ILE A 144 5.65 -11.66 3.47
C ILE A 144 4.54 -12.69 3.71
N TYR A 145 3.32 -12.44 3.22
CA TYR A 145 2.22 -13.41 3.29
C TYR A 145 2.26 -14.38 2.10
N GLY A 146 1.67 -15.56 2.30
CA GLY A 146 1.60 -16.60 1.29
C GLY A 146 0.94 -16.11 0.00
N LEU A 147 1.60 -16.34 -1.13
CA LEU A 147 1.16 -15.89 -2.45
C LEU A 147 0.87 -17.06 -3.40
N GLY A 148 1.56 -18.18 -3.24
CA GLY A 148 1.55 -19.34 -4.12
C GLY A 148 2.97 -19.70 -4.55
N MET A 149 3.14 -20.89 -5.13
CA MET A 149 4.46 -21.38 -5.53
C MET A 149 4.89 -20.76 -6.87
N PRO A 150 6.03 -20.03 -6.93
CA PRO A 150 6.51 -19.38 -8.15
C PRO A 150 6.67 -20.36 -9.32
N ALA A 151 7.25 -21.53 -9.04
CA ALA A 151 7.49 -22.55 -10.06
C ALA A 151 6.21 -23.09 -10.69
N GLU A 152 5.16 -23.31 -9.89
CA GLU A 152 3.86 -23.77 -10.39
C GLU A 152 3.14 -22.67 -11.16
N TYR A 153 3.21 -21.43 -10.68
CA TYR A 153 2.63 -20.27 -11.36
C TYR A 153 3.27 -20.05 -12.74
N LEU A 154 4.60 -20.16 -12.85
CA LEU A 154 5.33 -20.04 -14.10
C LEU A 154 5.03 -21.22 -15.04
N LYS A 155 5.02 -22.47 -14.51
CA LYS A 155 4.74 -23.67 -15.28
C LYS A 155 3.32 -23.70 -15.86
N ALA A 156 2.39 -23.09 -15.14
CA ALA A 156 0.99 -23.00 -15.56
C ALA A 156 0.74 -21.91 -16.62
N ALA A 157 1.71 -21.02 -16.88
CA ALA A 157 1.57 -20.03 -17.94
C ALA A 157 1.42 -20.71 -19.33
N VAL A 158 0.47 -20.21 -20.14
CA VAL A 158 0.17 -20.73 -21.48
C VAL A 158 0.92 -19.87 -22.51
N PRO A 159 2.04 -20.37 -23.09
CA PRO A 159 2.79 -19.65 -24.11
C PRO A 159 2.14 -19.80 -25.49
N LEU A 160 1.93 -18.69 -26.17
CA LEU A 160 1.35 -18.63 -27.51
C LEU A 160 2.29 -17.85 -28.44
N LYS A 161 2.48 -18.34 -29.69
CA LYS A 161 3.32 -17.70 -30.67
C LYS A 161 2.64 -17.65 -32.04
N LEU A 162 2.97 -16.64 -32.79
CA LEU A 162 2.56 -16.51 -34.20
C LEU A 162 3.00 -17.74 -35.00
N GLY A 163 2.09 -18.31 -35.82
CA GLY A 163 2.35 -19.53 -36.61
C GLY A 163 2.35 -20.82 -35.79
N MET A 164 1.98 -20.79 -34.51
CA MET A 164 1.88 -21.99 -33.67
C MET A 164 0.58 -22.74 -34.00
N GLU A 165 0.68 -24.06 -34.22
CA GLU A 165 -0.47 -24.93 -34.34
C GLU A 165 -1.00 -25.30 -32.96
N VAL A 166 -2.25 -24.93 -32.67
CA VAL A 166 -2.88 -25.13 -31.36
C VAL A 166 -4.35 -25.47 -31.58
N ASN A 167 -4.78 -26.61 -31.05
CA ASN A 167 -6.22 -26.92 -31.04
C ASN A 167 -6.96 -25.93 -30.12
N GLN A 168 -7.87 -25.13 -30.72
CA GLN A 168 -8.61 -24.10 -29.99
C GLN A 168 -9.33 -24.66 -28.75
N ARG A 169 -9.93 -25.87 -28.84
CA ARG A 169 -10.65 -26.46 -27.70
C ARG A 169 -9.73 -26.85 -26.54
N GLU A 170 -8.52 -27.31 -26.84
CA GLU A 170 -7.51 -27.61 -25.83
C GLU A 170 -7.03 -26.33 -25.17
N LEU A 171 -6.74 -25.28 -25.95
CA LEU A 171 -6.37 -23.98 -25.41
C LEU A 171 -7.45 -23.40 -24.47
N LEU A 172 -8.74 -23.54 -24.81
CA LEU A 172 -9.82 -23.09 -23.93
C LEU A 172 -9.88 -23.88 -22.61
N ARG A 173 -9.54 -25.17 -22.63
CA ARG A 173 -9.43 -25.98 -21.40
C ARG A 173 -8.23 -25.52 -20.56
N ASP A 174 -7.11 -25.24 -21.20
CA ASP A 174 -5.90 -24.72 -20.51
C ASP A 174 -6.20 -23.40 -19.84
N LEU A 175 -6.93 -22.48 -20.50
CA LEU A 175 -7.34 -21.22 -19.91
C LEU A 175 -8.24 -21.43 -18.66
N VAL A 176 -9.19 -22.37 -18.72
CA VAL A 176 -10.01 -22.72 -17.54
C VAL A 176 -9.16 -23.33 -16.42
N THR A 177 -8.22 -24.19 -16.75
CA THR A 177 -7.29 -24.80 -15.78
C THR A 177 -6.48 -23.74 -15.05
N VAL A 178 -6.06 -22.67 -15.75
CA VAL A 178 -5.34 -21.53 -15.13
C VAL A 178 -6.28 -20.44 -14.60
N GLN A 179 -7.53 -20.83 -14.31
CA GLN A 179 -8.54 -20.06 -13.58
C GLN A 179 -9.14 -18.86 -14.34
N TYR A 180 -9.07 -18.84 -15.68
CA TYR A 180 -9.90 -17.92 -16.47
C TYR A 180 -11.31 -18.48 -16.63
N SER A 181 -12.31 -17.62 -16.65
CA SER A 181 -13.70 -17.99 -16.89
C SER A 181 -14.15 -17.51 -18.26
N ARG A 182 -14.98 -18.34 -18.94
CA ARG A 182 -15.59 -17.95 -20.21
C ARG A 182 -16.80 -17.06 -19.95
N ASN A 183 -16.83 -15.89 -20.58
CA ASN A 183 -18.01 -15.04 -20.63
C ASN A 183 -18.06 -14.34 -22.00
N ASP A 184 -19.02 -14.77 -22.84
CA ASP A 184 -19.15 -14.25 -24.21
C ASP A 184 -19.91 -12.91 -24.27
N ILE A 185 -20.55 -12.48 -23.17
CA ILE A 185 -21.33 -11.24 -23.06
C ILE A 185 -20.44 -10.11 -22.52
N GLU A 186 -19.87 -10.32 -21.35
CA GLU A 186 -19.09 -9.33 -20.60
C GLU A 186 -17.65 -9.79 -20.44
N LEU A 187 -16.75 -9.09 -21.13
CA LEU A 187 -15.33 -9.43 -21.14
C LEU A 187 -14.59 -8.56 -20.14
N GLU A 188 -14.40 -9.10 -18.94
CA GLU A 188 -13.69 -8.47 -17.83
C GLU A 188 -12.37 -9.17 -17.53
N ARG A 189 -11.60 -8.62 -16.61
CA ARG A 189 -10.34 -9.16 -16.12
C ARG A 189 -10.47 -10.62 -15.63
N GLY A 190 -9.57 -11.49 -16.06
CA GLY A 190 -9.61 -12.92 -15.76
C GLY A 190 -10.67 -13.69 -16.56
N ARG A 191 -11.23 -13.08 -17.62
CA ARG A 191 -12.21 -13.71 -18.50
C ARG A 191 -11.71 -13.81 -19.93
N PHE A 192 -12.30 -14.73 -20.66
CA PHE A 192 -12.10 -14.86 -22.11
C PHE A 192 -13.43 -15.08 -22.83
N ARG A 193 -13.48 -14.71 -24.08
CA ARG A 193 -14.61 -15.01 -24.99
C ARG A 193 -14.13 -15.52 -26.34
N VAL A 194 -14.98 -16.27 -27.01
CA VAL A 194 -14.72 -16.84 -28.33
C VAL A 194 -15.81 -16.44 -29.32
N LYS A 195 -15.42 -15.87 -30.43
CA LYS A 195 -16.30 -15.51 -31.54
C LYS A 195 -15.73 -16.06 -32.86
N GLY A 196 -16.21 -17.25 -33.25
CA GLY A 196 -15.65 -17.96 -34.41
C GLY A 196 -14.17 -18.31 -34.20
N ASP A 197 -13.34 -17.85 -35.10
CA ASP A 197 -11.88 -18.09 -35.10
C ASP A 197 -11.12 -17.02 -34.28
N VAL A 198 -11.82 -16.22 -33.47
CA VAL A 198 -11.21 -15.17 -32.65
C VAL A 198 -11.40 -15.49 -31.18
N LEU A 199 -10.29 -15.58 -30.44
CA LEU A 199 -10.23 -15.67 -28.98
C LEU A 199 -9.78 -14.33 -28.42
N GLU A 200 -10.54 -13.78 -27.48
CA GLU A 200 -10.20 -12.56 -26.77
C GLU A 200 -10.08 -12.86 -25.26
N ILE A 201 -8.99 -12.41 -24.66
CA ILE A 201 -8.65 -12.63 -23.25
C ILE A 201 -8.35 -11.30 -22.61
N VAL A 202 -8.96 -11.00 -21.45
CA VAL A 202 -8.50 -9.92 -20.57
C VAL A 202 -7.66 -10.55 -19.46
N PRO A 203 -6.33 -10.36 -19.50
CA PRO A 203 -5.43 -10.97 -18.52
C PRO A 203 -5.68 -10.47 -17.10
N ALA A 204 -5.24 -11.25 -16.09
CA ALA A 204 -5.35 -10.84 -14.70
C ALA A 204 -4.41 -9.68 -14.32
N TYR A 205 -3.42 -9.38 -15.13
CA TYR A 205 -2.28 -8.47 -14.85
C TYR A 205 -2.28 -7.19 -15.67
N GLU A 206 -3.27 -6.96 -16.52
CA GLU A 206 -3.39 -5.74 -17.33
C GLU A 206 -4.82 -5.56 -17.85
N ASP A 207 -5.19 -4.31 -18.23
CA ASP A 207 -6.55 -3.96 -18.70
C ASP A 207 -6.76 -4.17 -20.20
N ARG A 208 -5.69 -4.43 -20.97
CA ARG A 208 -5.76 -4.57 -22.41
C ARG A 208 -6.28 -5.95 -22.79
N ILE A 209 -7.03 -6.03 -23.90
CA ILE A 209 -7.47 -7.30 -24.46
C ILE A 209 -6.34 -7.91 -25.29
N ILE A 210 -6.04 -9.18 -25.06
CA ILE A 210 -5.22 -9.99 -25.95
C ILE A 210 -6.18 -10.68 -26.91
N ARG A 211 -6.10 -10.32 -28.21
CA ARG A 211 -6.86 -10.94 -29.28
C ARG A 211 -5.96 -11.88 -30.07
N ILE A 212 -6.41 -13.12 -30.20
CA ILE A 212 -5.75 -14.20 -30.94
C ILE A 212 -6.68 -14.61 -32.08
N GLU A 213 -6.18 -14.51 -33.29
CA GLU A 213 -6.91 -14.86 -34.50
C GLU A 213 -6.35 -16.17 -35.05
N PHE A 214 -7.22 -17.11 -35.37
CA PHE A 214 -6.87 -18.43 -35.87
C PHE A 214 -7.25 -18.58 -37.34
N PHE A 215 -6.41 -19.30 -38.09
CA PHE A 215 -6.76 -19.86 -39.38
C PHE A 215 -6.68 -21.40 -39.28
N GLY A 216 -7.84 -22.05 -39.10
CA GLY A 216 -7.88 -23.44 -38.67
C GLY A 216 -7.31 -23.62 -37.27
N ASP A 217 -6.27 -24.42 -37.11
CA ASP A 217 -5.56 -24.64 -35.86
C ASP A 217 -4.27 -23.78 -35.73
N GLU A 218 -3.95 -22.94 -36.75
CA GLU A 218 -2.77 -22.07 -36.73
C GLU A 218 -3.12 -20.67 -36.18
N ILE A 219 -2.24 -20.12 -35.33
CA ILE A 219 -2.36 -18.75 -34.84
C ILE A 219 -1.84 -17.79 -35.93
N GLU A 220 -2.78 -17.08 -36.59
CA GLU A 220 -2.48 -16.11 -37.63
C GLU A 220 -2.06 -14.75 -37.13
N ALA A 221 -2.67 -14.30 -35.99
CA ALA A 221 -2.32 -13.01 -35.39
C ALA A 221 -2.50 -13.01 -33.86
N ILE A 222 -1.60 -12.27 -33.19
CA ILE A 222 -1.70 -11.94 -31.77
C ILE A 222 -1.62 -10.43 -31.62
N ARG A 223 -2.64 -9.79 -30.99
CA ARG A 223 -2.74 -8.34 -30.92
C ARG A 223 -3.19 -7.88 -29.52
N TYR A 224 -2.61 -6.76 -29.07
CA TYR A 224 -3.23 -5.97 -28.00
C TYR A 224 -4.29 -5.06 -28.58
N VAL A 225 -5.46 -5.04 -27.93
CA VAL A 225 -6.63 -4.26 -28.36
C VAL A 225 -7.12 -3.44 -27.17
N ASP A 226 -7.50 -2.20 -27.43
CA ASP A 226 -8.12 -1.33 -26.42
C ASP A 226 -9.53 -1.84 -26.08
N PRO A 227 -9.87 -2.03 -24.81
CA PRO A 227 -11.16 -2.60 -24.41
C PRO A 227 -12.36 -1.69 -24.71
N VAL A 228 -12.15 -0.37 -24.81
CA VAL A 228 -13.21 0.63 -25.00
C VAL A 228 -13.41 0.94 -26.47
N THR A 229 -12.33 1.22 -27.19
CA THR A 229 -12.40 1.63 -28.61
C THR A 229 -12.36 0.45 -29.59
N GLY A 230 -11.81 -0.70 -29.16
CA GLY A 230 -11.57 -1.85 -30.02
C GLY A 230 -10.38 -1.67 -30.99
N GLU A 231 -9.61 -0.58 -30.87
CA GLU A 231 -8.45 -0.30 -31.70
C GLU A 231 -7.29 -1.24 -31.40
N ILE A 232 -6.55 -1.62 -32.43
CA ILE A 232 -5.33 -2.41 -32.31
C ILE A 232 -4.21 -1.51 -31.81
N LEU A 233 -3.75 -1.77 -30.60
CA LEU A 233 -2.66 -1.02 -29.96
C LEU A 233 -1.30 -1.51 -30.44
N GLN A 234 -1.14 -2.84 -30.56
CA GLN A 234 0.12 -3.45 -30.91
C GLN A 234 -0.08 -4.85 -31.49
N SER A 235 0.70 -5.25 -32.49
CA SER A 235 0.83 -6.64 -32.94
C SER A 235 2.05 -7.30 -32.30
N MET A 236 1.93 -8.56 -31.92
CA MET A 236 2.96 -9.31 -31.19
C MET A 236 3.31 -10.60 -31.90
N ASN A 237 4.56 -11.06 -31.75
CA ASN A 237 5.01 -12.35 -32.25
C ASN A 237 4.74 -13.50 -31.26
N GLY A 238 4.39 -13.19 -30.02
CA GLY A 238 4.05 -14.16 -29.00
C GLY A 238 3.66 -13.49 -27.68
N VAL A 239 2.97 -14.24 -26.82
CA VAL A 239 2.53 -13.83 -25.51
C VAL A 239 2.45 -15.03 -24.58
N SER A 240 2.70 -14.86 -23.30
CA SER A 240 2.43 -15.87 -22.27
C SER A 240 1.23 -15.44 -21.44
N ILE A 241 0.19 -16.28 -21.39
CA ILE A 241 -0.99 -16.02 -20.56
C ILE A 241 -0.71 -16.61 -19.17
N TYR A 242 -0.47 -15.75 -18.19
CA TYR A 242 -0.26 -16.15 -16.79
C TYR A 242 -1.59 -16.46 -16.11
N PRO A 243 -1.60 -17.33 -15.07
CA PRO A 243 -2.82 -17.69 -14.36
C PRO A 243 -3.59 -16.46 -13.81
N ALA A 244 -4.93 -16.57 -13.82
CA ALA A 244 -5.80 -15.52 -13.30
C ALA A 244 -5.78 -15.42 -11.76
N ARG A 245 -5.14 -16.37 -11.07
CA ARG A 245 -4.95 -16.39 -9.61
C ARG A 245 -3.55 -16.85 -9.27
N HIS A 246 -2.97 -16.34 -8.16
CA HIS A 246 -1.65 -16.76 -7.72
C HIS A 246 -1.61 -18.21 -7.19
N PHE A 247 -2.71 -18.69 -6.56
CA PHE A 247 -2.84 -20.06 -6.13
C PHE A 247 -3.34 -20.93 -7.29
N VAL A 248 -2.43 -21.60 -7.96
CA VAL A 248 -2.72 -22.61 -8.98
C VAL A 248 -2.19 -23.94 -8.47
N THR A 249 -3.06 -24.93 -8.40
CA THR A 249 -2.71 -26.27 -7.96
C THR A 249 -3.04 -27.26 -9.08
N PRO A 250 -2.04 -27.99 -9.62
CA PRO A 250 -2.29 -29.06 -10.58
C PRO A 250 -3.27 -30.10 -10.04
N GLN A 251 -4.10 -30.69 -10.93
CA GLN A 251 -5.18 -31.63 -10.56
C GLN A 251 -4.67 -32.80 -9.71
N GLU A 252 -3.56 -33.42 -10.10
CA GLU A 252 -2.96 -34.53 -9.35
C GLU A 252 -2.60 -34.16 -7.92
N ARG A 253 -2.10 -32.92 -7.72
CA ARG A 253 -1.76 -32.39 -6.38
C ARG A 253 -2.99 -32.03 -5.58
N LEU A 254 -4.04 -31.54 -6.25
CA LEU A 254 -5.32 -31.24 -5.61
C LEU A 254 -5.96 -32.50 -5.02
N GLU A 255 -5.95 -33.60 -5.75
CA GLU A 255 -6.44 -34.90 -5.27
C GLU A 255 -5.67 -35.39 -4.05
N ALA A 256 -4.33 -35.34 -4.12
CA ALA A 256 -3.47 -35.67 -2.97
C ALA A 256 -3.72 -34.75 -1.76
N ALA A 257 -3.92 -33.45 -2.00
CA ALA A 257 -4.24 -32.48 -0.94
C ALA A 257 -5.59 -32.79 -0.30
N CYS A 258 -6.63 -33.11 -1.07
CA CYS A 258 -7.95 -33.50 -0.55
C CYS A 258 -7.86 -34.78 0.33
N LEU A 259 -7.05 -35.75 -0.06
CA LEU A 259 -6.81 -36.94 0.75
C LEU A 259 -6.13 -36.57 2.09
N ASN A 260 -5.06 -35.77 2.05
CA ASN A 260 -4.35 -35.34 3.25
C ASN A 260 -5.22 -34.48 4.18
N ILE A 261 -6.07 -33.61 3.65
CA ILE A 261 -7.02 -32.81 4.43
C ILE A 261 -8.02 -33.73 5.13
N ARG A 262 -8.53 -34.76 4.45
CA ARG A 262 -9.44 -35.73 5.03
C ARG A 262 -8.79 -36.52 6.17
N GLN A 263 -7.56 -36.98 6.00
CA GLN A 263 -6.80 -37.67 7.04
C GLN A 263 -6.53 -36.78 8.26
N GLU A 264 -6.17 -35.52 8.04
CA GLU A 264 -6.00 -34.55 9.13
C GLU A 264 -7.32 -34.30 9.87
N LEU A 265 -8.43 -34.16 9.13
CA LEU A 265 -9.75 -34.00 9.72
C LEU A 265 -10.12 -35.18 10.61
N GLU A 266 -10.01 -36.41 10.10
CA GLU A 266 -10.31 -37.63 10.86
C GLU A 266 -9.49 -37.71 12.16
N GLY A 267 -8.18 -37.44 12.07
CA GLY A 267 -7.32 -37.40 13.26
C GLY A 267 -7.76 -36.32 14.26
N ARG A 268 -8.10 -35.13 13.78
CA ARG A 268 -8.51 -34.03 14.65
C ARG A 268 -9.89 -34.25 15.30
N LEU A 269 -10.82 -34.91 14.61
CA LEU A 269 -12.14 -35.29 15.18
C LEU A 269 -11.95 -36.23 16.35
N ILE A 270 -11.13 -37.27 16.22
CA ILE A 270 -10.82 -38.20 17.30
C ILE A 270 -10.24 -37.47 18.52
N GLU A 271 -9.33 -36.52 18.33
CA GLU A 271 -8.78 -35.70 19.40
C GLU A 271 -9.86 -34.88 20.12
N LEU A 272 -10.68 -34.14 19.37
CA LEU A 272 -11.74 -33.30 19.93
C LEU A 272 -12.80 -34.11 20.68
N GLU A 273 -13.20 -35.29 20.15
CA GLU A 273 -14.13 -36.19 20.80
C GLU A 273 -13.54 -36.76 22.09
N SER A 274 -12.26 -37.12 22.10
CA SER A 274 -11.56 -37.61 23.30
C SER A 274 -11.48 -36.54 24.39
N GLU A 275 -11.44 -35.25 24.01
CA GLU A 275 -11.48 -34.13 24.92
C GLU A 275 -12.93 -33.69 25.29
N ASN A 276 -13.95 -34.44 24.86
CA ASN A 276 -15.38 -34.14 25.05
C ASN A 276 -15.82 -32.79 24.43
N LYS A 277 -15.14 -32.37 23.36
CA LYS A 277 -15.44 -31.14 22.58
C LYS A 277 -16.33 -31.49 21.38
N LEU A 278 -17.53 -31.98 21.64
CA LEU A 278 -18.43 -32.52 20.60
C LEU A 278 -18.94 -31.43 19.64
N LEU A 279 -19.18 -30.22 20.14
CA LEU A 279 -19.65 -29.09 19.33
C LEU A 279 -18.55 -28.60 18.36
N GLU A 280 -17.33 -28.51 18.85
CA GLU A 280 -16.15 -28.17 18.05
C GLU A 280 -15.89 -29.22 16.97
N ALA A 281 -16.02 -30.49 17.31
CA ALA A 281 -15.88 -31.59 16.35
C ALA A 281 -16.92 -31.52 15.24
N GLN A 282 -18.20 -31.35 15.58
CA GLN A 282 -19.29 -31.23 14.60
C GLN A 282 -19.10 -30.03 13.68
N ARG A 283 -18.74 -28.88 14.24
CA ARG A 283 -18.49 -27.63 13.48
C ARG A 283 -17.36 -27.82 12.48
N LEU A 284 -16.24 -28.39 12.93
CA LEU A 284 -15.07 -28.63 12.09
C LEU A 284 -15.38 -29.62 10.97
N GLU A 285 -16.08 -30.73 11.29
CA GLU A 285 -16.47 -31.75 10.32
C GLU A 285 -17.34 -31.16 9.21
N GLN A 286 -18.42 -30.46 9.59
CA GLN A 286 -19.34 -29.87 8.63
C GLN A 286 -18.63 -28.92 7.68
N ARG A 287 -17.78 -28.03 8.21
CA ARG A 287 -17.04 -27.06 7.41
C ARG A 287 -16.04 -27.72 6.46
N CYS A 288 -15.22 -28.64 6.97
CA CYS A 288 -14.20 -29.26 6.14
C CYS A 288 -14.77 -30.19 5.07
N ARG A 289 -15.88 -30.90 5.34
CA ARG A 289 -16.54 -31.70 4.32
C ARG A 289 -17.08 -30.85 3.18
N TYR A 290 -17.73 -29.72 3.49
CA TYR A 290 -18.21 -28.78 2.50
C TYR A 290 -17.07 -28.18 1.66
N ASP A 291 -15.99 -27.74 2.31
CA ASP A 291 -14.82 -27.21 1.63
C ASP A 291 -14.15 -28.26 0.73
N LEU A 292 -14.09 -29.54 1.14
CA LEU A 292 -13.57 -30.66 0.35
C LEU A 292 -14.42 -30.95 -0.89
N GLU A 293 -15.75 -30.91 -0.79
CA GLU A 293 -16.65 -31.05 -1.95
C GLU A 293 -16.39 -29.96 -2.99
N LEU A 294 -16.28 -28.69 -2.56
CA LEU A 294 -15.97 -27.58 -3.46
C LEU A 294 -14.59 -27.71 -4.11
N LEU A 295 -13.57 -28.14 -3.34
CA LEU A 295 -12.23 -28.36 -3.90
C LEU A 295 -12.21 -29.48 -4.96
N GLN A 296 -13.00 -30.54 -4.77
CA GLN A 296 -13.08 -31.66 -5.72
C GLN A 296 -13.85 -31.30 -6.99
N GLU A 297 -14.99 -30.58 -6.86
CA GLU A 297 -15.88 -30.29 -7.98
C GLU A 297 -15.44 -29.03 -8.79
N VAL A 298 -14.96 -28.01 -8.09
CA VAL A 298 -14.66 -26.68 -8.68
C VAL A 298 -13.18 -26.33 -8.65
N GLY A 299 -12.37 -27.10 -7.88
CA GLY A 299 -10.95 -26.80 -7.67
C GLY A 299 -10.67 -25.62 -6.73
N TYR A 300 -11.71 -25.08 -6.08
CA TYR A 300 -11.60 -23.91 -5.21
C TYR A 300 -12.69 -23.89 -4.14
N CYS A 301 -12.36 -23.37 -2.95
CA CYS A 301 -13.33 -23.08 -1.89
C CYS A 301 -13.04 -21.74 -1.22
N ASN A 302 -14.04 -21.14 -0.59
CA ASN A 302 -13.85 -19.92 0.21
C ASN A 302 -12.94 -20.20 1.41
N GLY A 303 -11.80 -19.46 1.50
CA GLY A 303 -10.81 -19.69 2.54
C GLY A 303 -9.82 -20.79 2.17
N VAL A 304 -9.65 -21.09 0.88
CA VAL A 304 -8.68 -22.07 0.33
C VAL A 304 -7.27 -21.88 0.90
N GLU A 305 -6.92 -20.67 1.25
CA GLU A 305 -5.64 -20.33 1.90
C GLU A 305 -5.40 -21.09 3.22
N ASN A 306 -6.46 -21.51 3.94
CA ASN A 306 -6.32 -22.29 5.16
C ASN A 306 -5.85 -23.74 4.91
N TYR A 307 -5.93 -24.19 3.67
CA TYR A 307 -5.45 -25.49 3.20
C TYR A 307 -4.13 -25.38 2.41
N SER A 308 -3.51 -24.19 2.36
CA SER A 308 -2.31 -23.89 1.57
C SER A 308 -1.15 -24.86 1.78
N ARG A 309 -0.94 -25.36 3.01
CA ARG A 309 0.06 -26.39 3.31
C ARG A 309 -0.15 -27.67 2.51
N HIS A 310 -1.38 -28.18 2.47
CA HIS A 310 -1.73 -29.41 1.76
C HIS A 310 -1.67 -29.19 0.24
N LEU A 311 -2.22 -28.07 -0.25
CA LEU A 311 -2.18 -27.70 -1.67
C LEU A 311 -0.77 -27.52 -2.20
N ALA A 312 0.14 -27.01 -1.36
CA ALA A 312 1.55 -26.88 -1.69
C ALA A 312 2.36 -28.18 -1.46
N GLY A 313 1.77 -29.23 -0.88
CA GLY A 313 2.46 -30.49 -0.54
C GLY A 313 3.57 -30.32 0.50
N LYS A 314 3.46 -29.34 1.41
CA LYS A 314 4.49 -28.98 2.38
C LYS A 314 4.37 -29.75 3.69
N LYS A 315 5.52 -29.90 4.36
CA LYS A 315 5.59 -30.44 5.72
C LYS A 315 5.00 -29.43 6.73
N PRO A 316 4.43 -29.89 7.86
CA PRO A 316 3.98 -29.01 8.93
C PRO A 316 5.07 -28.04 9.39
N GLY A 317 4.71 -26.77 9.61
CA GLY A 317 5.61 -25.70 10.07
C GLY A 317 6.50 -25.08 8.99
N SER A 318 6.45 -25.58 7.75
CA SER A 318 7.21 -24.98 6.64
C SER A 318 6.80 -23.51 6.38
N PRO A 319 7.75 -22.63 6.00
CA PRO A 319 7.40 -21.26 5.63
C PRO A 319 6.54 -21.22 4.36
N PRO A 320 5.62 -20.24 4.24
CA PRO A 320 4.89 -20.03 3.00
C PRO A 320 5.82 -19.49 1.91
N GLU A 321 5.49 -19.74 0.63
CA GLU A 321 6.05 -18.95 -0.46
C GLU A 321 5.33 -17.61 -0.52
N CYS A 322 6.12 -16.56 -0.63
CA CYS A 322 5.66 -15.17 -0.65
C CYS A 322 6.29 -14.42 -1.83
N LEU A 323 6.03 -13.12 -1.98
CA LEU A 323 6.58 -12.33 -3.08
C LEU A 323 8.11 -12.45 -3.22
N ILE A 324 8.84 -12.56 -2.10
CA ILE A 324 10.31 -12.66 -2.11
C ILE A 324 10.80 -13.89 -2.88
N ASP A 325 10.02 -14.97 -2.89
CA ASP A 325 10.35 -16.21 -3.60
C ASP A 325 10.20 -16.09 -5.12
N TYR A 326 9.61 -15.01 -5.63
CA TYR A 326 9.51 -14.69 -7.06
C TYR A 326 10.73 -13.93 -7.59
N PHE A 327 11.55 -13.35 -6.68
CA PHE A 327 12.79 -12.68 -7.06
C PHE A 327 13.85 -13.71 -7.47
N PRO A 328 14.80 -13.33 -8.37
CA PRO A 328 15.98 -14.14 -8.66
C PRO A 328 16.89 -14.21 -7.42
N ASP A 329 17.90 -15.08 -7.44
CA ASP A 329 18.81 -15.28 -6.30
C ASP A 329 19.57 -14.01 -5.90
N ASP A 330 19.95 -13.16 -6.87
CA ASP A 330 20.68 -11.92 -6.63
C ASP A 330 19.78 -10.70 -6.78
N TRP A 331 19.26 -10.20 -5.67
CA TRP A 331 18.37 -9.05 -5.58
C TRP A 331 18.70 -8.16 -4.38
N LEU A 332 18.24 -6.93 -4.41
CA LEU A 332 18.47 -5.92 -3.37
C LEU A 332 17.17 -5.64 -2.60
N LEU A 333 17.25 -5.63 -1.27
CA LEU A 333 16.18 -5.14 -0.39
C LEU A 333 16.49 -3.72 0.06
N ILE A 334 15.51 -2.84 -0.06
CA ILE A 334 15.54 -1.49 0.52
C ILE A 334 14.35 -1.38 1.47
N ILE A 335 14.59 -1.04 2.72
CA ILE A 335 13.53 -0.86 3.72
C ILE A 335 13.41 0.61 4.05
N ASP A 336 12.36 1.25 3.54
CA ASP A 336 12.08 2.65 3.84
C ASP A 336 11.39 2.80 5.20
N GLU A 337 11.68 3.90 5.87
CA GLU A 337 11.31 4.18 7.27
C GLU A 337 11.50 2.93 8.14
N SER A 338 12.71 2.37 8.07
CA SER A 338 13.07 1.06 8.61
C SER A 338 12.79 0.91 10.10
N HIS A 339 12.94 2.00 10.88
CA HIS A 339 12.61 2.06 12.31
C HIS A 339 11.14 1.73 12.64
N VAL A 340 10.22 1.81 11.65
CA VAL A 340 8.81 1.39 11.76
C VAL A 340 8.61 0.04 11.07
N THR A 341 9.14 -0.12 9.86
CA THR A 341 8.92 -1.28 9.00
C THR A 341 9.50 -2.56 9.60
N VAL A 342 10.69 -2.52 10.20
CA VAL A 342 11.33 -3.70 10.80
C VAL A 342 10.58 -4.21 12.04
N PRO A 343 10.17 -3.37 13.01
CA PRO A 343 9.30 -3.80 14.11
C PRO A 343 7.96 -4.38 13.65
N GLN A 344 7.34 -3.80 12.62
CA GLN A 344 6.10 -4.28 12.03
C GLN A 344 6.28 -5.70 11.45
N LEU A 345 7.36 -5.93 10.69
CA LEU A 345 7.70 -7.24 10.14
C LEU A 345 7.83 -8.30 11.25
N ARG A 346 8.46 -7.95 12.37
CA ARG A 346 8.61 -8.86 13.53
C ARG A 346 7.29 -9.17 14.21
N GLY A 347 6.37 -8.19 14.28
CA GLY A 347 5.09 -8.32 14.98
C GLY A 347 4.03 -9.14 14.25
N MET A 348 4.07 -9.19 12.90
CA MET A 348 3.02 -9.80 12.08
C MET A 348 2.75 -11.27 12.39
N TYR A 349 3.78 -12.09 12.54
CA TYR A 349 3.64 -13.51 12.82
C TYR A 349 2.92 -13.80 14.15
N ASN A 350 3.28 -13.07 15.21
CA ASN A 350 2.73 -13.33 16.54
C ASN A 350 1.23 -12.99 16.61
N GLY A 351 0.79 -11.92 15.98
CA GLY A 351 -0.61 -11.53 15.90
C GLY A 351 -1.46 -12.56 15.16
N ASP A 352 -1.00 -13.01 13.98
CA ASP A 352 -1.70 -14.02 13.18
C ASP A 352 -1.78 -15.37 13.92
N ARG A 353 -0.68 -15.81 14.52
CA ARG A 353 -0.60 -17.06 15.29
C ARG A 353 -1.58 -17.06 16.47
N ALA A 354 -1.64 -15.98 17.25
CA ALA A 354 -2.51 -15.91 18.43
C ALA A 354 -3.99 -16.06 18.01
N ARG A 355 -4.41 -15.38 16.95
CA ARG A 355 -5.76 -15.45 16.38
C ARG A 355 -6.10 -16.86 15.90
N LYS A 356 -5.23 -17.48 15.09
CA LYS A 356 -5.45 -18.81 14.51
C LYS A 356 -5.46 -19.92 15.56
N LYS A 357 -4.64 -19.79 16.60
CA LYS A 357 -4.64 -20.73 17.72
C LYS A 357 -6.04 -20.88 18.32
N VAL A 358 -6.71 -19.76 18.59
CA VAL A 358 -8.08 -19.77 19.13
C VAL A 358 -9.07 -20.43 18.17
N LEU A 359 -9.00 -20.12 16.85
CA LEU A 359 -9.87 -20.73 15.85
C LEU A 359 -9.68 -22.26 15.75
N ILE A 360 -8.46 -22.75 15.87
CA ILE A 360 -8.14 -24.19 15.84
C ILE A 360 -8.62 -24.89 17.12
N GLU A 361 -8.38 -24.28 18.28
CA GLU A 361 -8.77 -24.84 19.59
C GLU A 361 -10.28 -25.00 19.72
N HIS A 362 -11.07 -24.12 19.05
CA HIS A 362 -12.53 -24.13 19.09
C HIS A 362 -13.20 -24.71 17.83
N GLY A 363 -12.48 -25.50 17.03
CA GLY A 363 -13.04 -26.27 15.92
C GLY A 363 -13.51 -25.45 14.71
N PHE A 364 -13.02 -24.21 14.52
CA PHE A 364 -13.30 -23.42 13.33
C PHE A 364 -12.35 -23.72 12.17
N ARG A 365 -11.12 -24.18 12.47
CA ARG A 365 -10.09 -24.50 11.47
C ARG A 365 -9.30 -25.73 11.86
N LEU A 366 -8.78 -26.42 10.82
CA LEU A 366 -7.80 -27.49 11.00
C LEU A 366 -6.48 -26.98 11.55
N PRO A 367 -5.67 -27.81 12.22
CA PRO A 367 -4.32 -27.45 12.68
C PRO A 367 -3.43 -26.90 11.55
N SER A 368 -3.55 -27.42 10.33
CA SER A 368 -2.82 -26.96 9.15
C SER A 368 -3.06 -25.50 8.78
N ALA A 369 -4.19 -24.91 9.18
CA ALA A 369 -4.46 -23.49 8.96
C ALA A 369 -3.43 -22.57 9.66
N ALA A 370 -2.73 -23.06 10.69
CA ALA A 370 -1.63 -22.34 11.33
C ALA A 370 -0.43 -22.09 10.39
N ASP A 371 -0.27 -22.91 9.34
CA ASP A 371 0.82 -22.79 8.37
C ASP A 371 0.53 -21.77 7.25
N ASN A 372 -0.73 -21.35 7.08
CA ASN A 372 -1.07 -20.16 6.30
C ASN A 372 -0.78 -18.90 7.13
N ARG A 373 0.43 -18.45 7.15
CA ARG A 373 0.95 -17.40 8.03
C ARG A 373 1.92 -16.47 7.31
N PRO A 374 2.19 -15.27 7.81
CA PRO A 374 3.33 -14.52 7.32
C PRO A 374 4.65 -15.22 7.69
N LEU A 375 5.72 -14.88 6.99
CA LEU A 375 7.06 -15.30 7.36
C LEU A 375 7.37 -14.84 8.79
N LYS A 376 8.10 -15.69 9.53
CA LYS A 376 8.78 -15.26 10.75
C LYS A 376 9.93 -14.32 10.38
N ALA A 377 10.33 -13.46 11.31
CA ALA A 377 11.45 -12.55 11.08
C ALA A 377 12.73 -13.29 10.65
N ASP A 378 13.07 -14.42 11.32
CA ASP A 378 14.27 -15.20 11.00
C ASP A 378 14.17 -15.79 9.58
N GLU A 379 12.99 -16.33 9.19
CA GLU A 379 12.73 -16.88 7.86
C GLU A 379 12.85 -15.79 6.78
N PHE A 380 12.36 -14.58 7.07
CA PHE A 380 12.51 -13.43 6.19
C PHE A 380 13.98 -13.08 5.98
N TRP A 381 14.73 -12.92 7.07
CA TRP A 381 16.15 -12.55 6.96
C TRP A 381 17.00 -13.63 6.31
N GLN A 382 16.63 -14.92 6.39
CA GLN A 382 17.33 -15.99 5.68
C GLN A 382 17.22 -15.85 4.14
N LYS A 383 16.13 -15.26 3.64
CA LYS A 383 15.89 -15.03 2.20
C LYS A 383 16.54 -13.75 1.67
N VAL A 384 17.04 -12.87 2.55
CA VAL A 384 17.62 -11.58 2.18
C VAL A 384 19.14 -11.67 2.09
N ASN A 385 19.69 -11.42 0.91
CA ASN A 385 21.13 -11.39 0.70
C ASN A 385 21.74 -10.05 1.09
N GLN A 386 21.21 -8.94 0.55
CA GLN A 386 21.67 -7.59 0.80
C GLN A 386 20.50 -6.68 1.13
N CYS A 387 20.67 -5.81 2.13
CA CYS A 387 19.64 -4.89 2.59
C CYS A 387 20.22 -3.51 2.89
N VAL A 388 19.48 -2.47 2.47
CA VAL A 388 19.74 -1.07 2.85
C VAL A 388 18.57 -0.60 3.72
N PHE A 389 18.87 -0.25 4.97
CA PHE A 389 17.92 0.42 5.86
C PHE A 389 17.93 1.91 5.56
N VAL A 390 16.76 2.50 5.30
CA VAL A 390 16.62 3.92 5.03
C VAL A 390 15.77 4.55 6.13
N SER A 391 16.31 5.50 6.87
CA SER A 391 15.59 6.17 7.95
C SER A 391 16.23 7.50 8.34
N ALA A 392 15.39 8.43 8.82
CA ALA A 392 15.89 9.64 9.49
C ALA A 392 16.27 9.36 10.97
N THR A 393 15.76 8.29 11.54
CA THR A 393 15.92 7.87 12.93
C THR A 393 16.06 6.35 13.03
N PRO A 394 17.13 5.75 12.44
CA PRO A 394 17.30 4.29 12.48
C PRO A 394 17.33 3.79 13.92
N ALA A 395 16.75 2.62 14.15
CA ALA A 395 16.70 1.99 15.46
C ALA A 395 18.07 1.33 15.80
N LYS A 396 18.28 1.07 17.08
CA LYS A 396 19.52 0.46 17.59
C LYS A 396 19.88 -0.84 16.86
N TRP A 397 18.90 -1.70 16.59
CA TRP A 397 19.13 -2.98 15.91
C TRP A 397 19.65 -2.79 14.48
N GLU A 398 19.14 -1.82 13.71
CA GLU A 398 19.58 -1.55 12.35
C GLU A 398 21.04 -1.05 12.34
N LEU A 399 21.38 -0.18 13.28
CA LEU A 399 22.76 0.32 13.46
C LEU A 399 23.71 -0.81 13.88
N GLU A 400 23.30 -1.69 14.80
CA GLU A 400 24.08 -2.86 15.20
C GLU A 400 24.34 -3.82 14.03
N GLN A 401 23.33 -4.03 13.15
CA GLN A 401 23.52 -4.87 11.95
C GLN A 401 24.43 -4.20 10.90
N SER A 402 24.36 -2.91 10.79
CA SER A 402 25.15 -2.15 9.81
C SER A 402 26.59 -1.85 10.29
N GLU A 403 26.85 -1.95 11.60
CA GLU A 403 28.17 -1.62 12.19
C GLU A 403 28.66 -0.22 11.75
N ASP A 404 29.80 -0.15 11.07
CA ASP A 404 30.41 1.08 10.52
C ASP A 404 29.83 1.47 9.13
N ARG A 405 28.98 0.63 8.55
CA ARG A 405 28.38 0.84 7.22
C ARG A 405 27.12 1.73 7.28
N VAL A 406 27.28 2.88 7.91
CA VAL A 406 26.22 3.90 8.06
C VAL A 406 26.58 5.13 7.25
N ALA A 407 25.94 5.30 6.09
CA ALA A 407 26.05 6.51 5.29
C ALA A 407 25.12 7.59 5.84
N GLN A 408 25.66 8.79 6.08
CA GLN A 408 24.87 9.93 6.55
C GLN A 408 24.49 10.84 5.39
N GLN A 409 23.23 11.27 5.37
CA GLN A 409 22.70 12.23 4.41
C GLN A 409 21.89 13.28 5.17
N ILE A 410 22.60 14.33 5.59
CA ILE A 410 22.06 15.39 6.46
C ILE A 410 21.81 16.67 5.67
N ILE A 411 22.64 16.94 4.66
CA ILE A 411 22.58 18.16 3.86
C ILE A 411 21.39 18.13 2.90
N ARG A 412 20.58 19.18 2.97
CA ARG A 412 19.56 19.45 1.95
C ARG A 412 20.18 20.31 0.85
N PRO A 413 20.18 19.86 -0.40
CA PRO A 413 20.72 20.64 -1.53
C PRO A 413 20.07 22.03 -1.67
N THR A 414 18.81 22.18 -1.23
CA THR A 414 18.07 23.45 -1.22
C THR A 414 18.59 24.46 -0.19
N GLY A 415 19.44 24.04 0.73
CA GLY A 415 19.97 24.86 1.81
C GLY A 415 19.02 25.08 2.98
N VAL A 416 17.81 24.50 2.97
CA VAL A 416 16.83 24.66 4.07
C VAL A 416 17.38 23.99 5.34
N ILE A 417 17.31 24.73 6.44
CA ILE A 417 17.88 24.37 7.74
C ILE A 417 16.82 23.63 8.56
N ASP A 418 17.24 22.72 9.47
CA ASP A 418 16.31 22.12 10.43
C ASP A 418 15.66 23.20 11.31
N PRO A 419 14.40 22.98 11.76
CA PRO A 419 13.66 23.96 12.54
C PRO A 419 14.36 24.35 13.83
N GLU A 420 14.19 25.60 14.22
CA GLU A 420 14.54 26.07 15.56
C GLU A 420 13.56 25.46 16.58
N ILE A 421 14.08 24.96 17.70
CA ILE A 421 13.27 24.35 18.74
C ILE A 421 13.17 25.28 19.93
N LEU A 422 11.93 25.58 20.35
CA LEU A 422 11.62 26.32 21.58
C LEU A 422 10.95 25.37 22.57
N VAL A 423 11.35 25.43 23.84
CA VAL A 423 10.66 24.75 24.93
C VAL A 423 9.91 25.79 25.74
N ARG A 424 8.60 25.59 25.94
CA ARG A 424 7.74 26.52 26.69
C ARG A 424 6.94 25.74 27.74
N PRO A 425 6.49 26.38 28.85
CA PRO A 425 5.72 25.70 29.90
C PRO A 425 4.37 25.22 29.39
N THR A 426 3.81 24.20 30.04
CA THR A 426 2.48 23.67 29.71
C THR A 426 1.36 24.59 30.22
N GLU A 427 1.60 25.37 31.28
CA GLU A 427 0.65 26.36 31.78
C GLU A 427 0.38 27.42 30.70
N GLY A 428 -0.89 27.58 30.32
CA GLY A 428 -1.29 28.51 29.26
C GLY A 428 -0.91 28.12 27.86
N GLN A 429 -0.48 26.85 27.59
CA GLN A 429 0.00 26.37 26.30
C GLN A 429 -1.01 26.60 25.15
N VAL A 430 -2.33 26.55 25.41
CA VAL A 430 -3.36 26.73 24.37
C VAL A 430 -3.48 28.20 23.96
N ASP A 431 -3.40 29.13 24.93
CA ASP A 431 -3.48 30.57 24.64
C ASP A 431 -2.20 31.08 23.97
N ASP A 432 -1.03 30.61 24.40
CA ASP A 432 0.25 30.90 23.78
C ASP A 432 0.28 30.41 22.33
N LEU A 433 -0.16 29.15 22.11
CA LEU A 433 -0.26 28.55 20.79
C LEU A 433 -1.24 29.31 19.89
N TYR A 434 -2.36 29.78 20.41
CA TYR A 434 -3.31 30.60 19.66
C TYR A 434 -2.65 31.88 19.11
N GLY A 435 -1.83 32.54 19.93
CA GLY A 435 -1.04 33.69 19.48
C GLY A 435 -0.09 33.36 18.32
N GLU A 436 0.68 32.28 18.45
CA GLU A 436 1.60 31.78 17.43
C GLU A 436 0.88 31.40 16.11
N ILE A 437 -0.29 30.77 16.21
CA ILE A 437 -1.13 30.42 15.06
C ILE A 437 -1.52 31.70 14.30
N ARG A 438 -2.01 32.71 14.98
CA ARG A 438 -2.43 33.97 14.34
C ARG A 438 -1.27 34.66 13.60
N ASP A 439 -0.08 34.64 14.20
CA ASP A 439 1.12 35.21 13.59
C ASP A 439 1.53 34.47 12.31
N ARG A 440 1.33 33.13 12.26
CA ARG A 440 1.61 32.32 11.05
C ARG A 440 0.55 32.51 9.98
N ILE A 441 -0.72 32.57 10.36
CA ILE A 441 -1.82 32.82 9.43
C ILE A 441 -1.66 34.21 8.76
N ALA A 442 -1.25 35.23 9.51
CA ALA A 442 -0.98 36.55 8.95
C ALA A 442 0.10 36.52 7.86
N LYS A 443 1.04 35.55 7.93
CA LYS A 443 2.07 35.30 6.91
C LYS A 443 1.65 34.31 5.83
N LYS A 444 0.42 33.79 5.85
CA LYS A 444 -0.12 32.73 4.97
C LYS A 444 0.62 31.40 5.11
N GLU A 445 1.16 31.14 6.28
CA GLU A 445 1.85 29.90 6.63
C GLU A 445 0.89 28.91 7.30
N ARG A 446 1.27 27.63 7.39
CA ARG A 446 0.46 26.55 7.97
C ARG A 446 1.06 26.05 9.27
N VAL A 447 0.21 25.53 10.15
CA VAL A 447 0.58 25.03 11.48
C VAL A 447 0.14 23.59 11.65
N LEU A 448 1.05 22.74 12.17
CA LEU A 448 0.74 21.39 12.63
C LEU A 448 0.79 21.31 14.15
N ILE A 449 -0.21 20.70 14.77
CA ILE A 449 -0.29 20.50 16.22
C ILE A 449 -0.41 19.03 16.53
N THR A 450 0.41 18.54 17.47
CA THR A 450 0.30 17.14 17.93
C THR A 450 -0.21 17.07 19.35
N THR A 451 -1.24 16.24 19.56
CA THR A 451 -1.84 15.94 20.85
C THR A 451 -1.57 14.52 21.30
N LEU A 452 -1.92 14.15 22.53
CA LEU A 452 -1.75 12.79 23.06
C LEU A 452 -2.93 11.88 22.79
N THR A 453 -4.14 12.44 22.68
CA THR A 453 -5.38 11.66 22.53
C THR A 453 -6.24 12.20 21.39
N LYS A 454 -7.10 11.33 20.84
CA LYS A 454 -8.08 11.70 19.81
C LYS A 454 -9.03 12.79 20.35
N LYS A 455 -9.59 12.57 21.54
CA LYS A 455 -10.48 13.52 22.18
C LYS A 455 -9.85 14.90 22.31
N MET A 456 -8.59 14.98 22.75
CA MET A 456 -7.88 16.27 22.86
C MET A 456 -7.73 16.93 21.49
N SER A 457 -7.54 16.17 20.39
CA SER A 457 -7.46 16.75 19.05
C SER A 457 -8.81 17.30 18.57
N GLU A 458 -9.91 16.64 18.91
CA GLU A 458 -11.27 17.05 18.60
C GLU A 458 -11.65 18.30 19.42
N ASP A 459 -11.50 18.24 20.74
CA ASP A 459 -11.81 19.35 21.67
C ASP A 459 -11.01 20.62 21.32
N LEU A 460 -9.71 20.46 20.96
CA LEU A 460 -8.85 21.58 20.58
C LEU A 460 -9.24 22.16 19.20
N SER A 461 -9.68 21.32 18.27
CA SER A 461 -10.19 21.76 16.98
C SER A 461 -11.46 22.58 17.12
N GLU A 462 -12.41 22.14 17.98
CA GLU A 462 -13.63 22.86 18.29
C GLU A 462 -13.32 24.22 18.95
N TYR A 463 -12.43 24.22 19.96
CA TYR A 463 -11.99 25.43 20.64
C TYR A 463 -11.40 26.49 19.68
N PHE A 464 -10.58 26.08 18.71
CA PHE A 464 -9.99 26.99 17.73
C PHE A 464 -10.99 27.41 16.64
N ALA A 465 -11.91 26.53 16.25
CA ALA A 465 -12.98 26.87 15.29
C ALA A 465 -13.94 27.94 15.85
N GLU A 466 -14.28 27.87 17.16
CA GLU A 466 -15.07 28.89 17.86
C GLU A 466 -14.39 30.28 17.88
N ARG A 467 -13.08 30.34 17.60
CA ARG A 467 -12.28 31.56 17.53
C ARG A 467 -11.94 31.98 16.11
N ASP A 468 -12.77 31.57 15.15
CA ASP A 468 -12.65 31.87 13.72
C ASP A 468 -11.36 31.40 13.05
N LEU A 469 -10.69 30.35 13.56
CA LEU A 469 -9.58 29.71 12.90
C LEU A 469 -10.06 28.59 11.97
N LYS A 470 -9.47 28.50 10.79
CA LYS A 470 -9.72 27.41 9.83
C LYS A 470 -8.91 26.19 10.23
N VAL A 471 -9.51 25.33 11.03
CA VAL A 471 -8.83 24.16 11.63
C VAL A 471 -9.52 22.87 11.26
N GLN A 472 -8.73 21.81 11.12
CA GLN A 472 -9.20 20.43 11.00
C GLN A 472 -8.36 19.50 11.89
N TYR A 473 -8.93 18.36 12.25
CA TYR A 473 -8.19 17.32 12.98
C TYR A 473 -7.99 16.05 12.15
N LEU A 474 -6.99 15.27 12.54
CA LEU A 474 -6.62 14.04 11.85
C LEU A 474 -6.24 12.93 12.86
N HIS A 475 -7.00 11.83 12.87
CA HIS A 475 -6.70 10.66 13.69
C HIS A 475 -7.02 9.34 12.97
N SER A 476 -6.79 8.19 13.63
CA SER A 476 -6.87 6.86 13.02
C SER A 476 -8.26 6.41 12.54
N GLU A 477 -9.33 7.10 12.95
CA GLU A 477 -10.71 6.78 12.55
C GLU A 477 -11.15 7.50 11.28
N ILE A 478 -10.39 8.53 10.88
CA ILE A 478 -10.64 9.24 9.63
C ILE A 478 -10.29 8.34 8.45
N LYS A 479 -11.22 8.18 7.52
CA LYS A 479 -11.06 7.35 6.33
C LYS A 479 -9.92 7.86 5.43
N SER A 480 -9.31 6.97 4.67
CA SER A 480 -8.14 7.30 3.84
C SER A 480 -8.40 8.42 2.82
N ILE A 481 -9.61 8.49 2.25
CA ILE A 481 -10.00 9.53 1.28
C ILE A 481 -10.14 10.88 1.98
N GLU A 482 -10.90 10.95 3.05
CA GLU A 482 -11.09 12.16 3.85
C GLU A 482 -9.75 12.73 4.34
N ARG A 483 -8.81 11.83 4.70
CA ARG A 483 -7.44 12.23 5.04
C ARG A 483 -6.74 12.96 3.89
N ILE A 484 -6.91 12.50 2.66
CA ILE A 484 -6.32 13.14 1.47
C ILE A 484 -6.94 14.50 1.24
N GLU A 485 -8.25 14.62 1.36
CA GLU A 485 -8.98 15.87 1.20
C GLU A 485 -8.54 16.92 2.24
N ILE A 486 -8.41 16.52 3.51
CA ILE A 486 -7.91 17.39 4.57
C ILE A 486 -6.50 17.91 4.25
N LEU A 487 -5.61 17.02 3.78
CA LEU A 487 -4.25 17.42 3.42
C LEU A 487 -4.20 18.34 2.19
N GLN A 488 -5.08 18.13 1.22
CA GLN A 488 -5.22 19.04 0.08
C GLN A 488 -5.77 20.41 0.49
N SER A 489 -6.78 20.44 1.35
CA SER A 489 -7.34 21.68 1.90
C SER A 489 -6.30 22.47 2.69
N LEU A 490 -5.41 21.80 3.44
CA LEU A 490 -4.28 22.45 4.10
C LEU A 490 -3.32 23.11 3.08
N ARG A 491 -2.98 22.39 2.02
CA ARG A 491 -2.09 22.90 0.94
C ARG A 491 -2.69 24.08 0.21
N LYS A 492 -3.97 23.97 -0.18
CA LYS A 492 -4.69 25.06 -0.87
C LYS A 492 -4.95 26.28 0.02
N GLY A 493 -4.78 26.15 1.35
CA GLY A 493 -5.05 27.21 2.31
C GLY A 493 -6.54 27.37 2.62
N GLU A 494 -7.33 26.37 2.37
CA GLU A 494 -8.72 26.27 2.83
C GLU A 494 -8.78 26.07 4.32
N ILE A 495 -7.78 25.36 4.88
CA ILE A 495 -7.49 25.26 6.32
C ILE A 495 -6.08 25.77 6.62
N ASP A 496 -5.89 26.34 7.81
CA ASP A 496 -4.63 26.93 8.25
C ASP A 496 -3.92 26.09 9.28
N VAL A 497 -4.68 25.30 10.06
CA VAL A 497 -4.18 24.51 11.18
C VAL A 497 -4.65 23.05 11.04
N LEU A 498 -3.72 22.11 11.18
CA LEU A 498 -4.03 20.70 11.25
C LEU A 498 -3.60 20.13 12.62
N ILE A 499 -4.56 19.53 13.34
CA ILE A 499 -4.35 18.94 14.65
C ILE A 499 -4.37 17.41 14.51
N GLY A 500 -3.43 16.71 15.14
CA GLY A 500 -3.47 15.25 15.06
C GLY A 500 -2.70 14.55 16.17
N VAL A 501 -2.96 13.24 16.34
CA VAL A 501 -2.28 12.44 17.36
C VAL A 501 -0.98 11.87 16.80
N ASN A 502 -1.04 10.83 16.01
CA ASN A 502 0.13 10.06 15.52
C ASN A 502 0.37 10.20 14.02
N LEU A 503 -0.63 10.63 13.30
CA LEU A 503 -0.67 10.58 11.82
C LEU A 503 0.14 11.68 11.13
N LEU A 504 0.76 12.56 11.91
CA LEU A 504 1.63 13.63 11.40
C LEU A 504 3.10 13.20 11.24
N ARG A 505 3.43 11.93 11.55
CA ARG A 505 4.82 11.44 11.55
C ARG A 505 5.35 11.08 10.18
N GLU A 506 4.55 10.44 9.34
CA GLU A 506 5.04 9.74 8.15
C GLU A 506 4.23 10.09 6.90
N GLY A 507 4.91 10.16 5.75
CA GLY A 507 4.27 10.32 4.45
C GLY A 507 3.66 11.71 4.15
N LEU A 508 3.83 12.71 5.02
CA LEU A 508 3.36 14.07 4.76
C LEU A 508 4.49 14.93 4.20
N ASP A 509 4.29 15.44 3.00
CA ASP A 509 5.16 16.42 2.36
C ASP A 509 4.43 17.75 2.27
N LEU A 510 4.63 18.61 3.28
CA LEU A 510 3.92 19.88 3.46
C LEU A 510 4.93 21.03 3.57
N PRO A 511 5.44 21.56 2.45
CA PRO A 511 6.40 22.66 2.46
C PRO A 511 5.83 23.98 2.99
N GLU A 512 4.51 24.11 3.07
CA GLU A 512 3.79 25.28 3.57
C GLU A 512 3.81 25.39 5.11
N VAL A 513 4.17 24.29 5.80
CA VAL A 513 4.18 24.23 7.27
C VAL A 513 5.42 24.91 7.82
N SER A 514 5.22 26.04 8.50
CA SER A 514 6.29 26.79 9.17
C SER A 514 6.39 26.51 10.68
N LEU A 515 5.29 26.08 11.31
CA LEU A 515 5.26 25.80 12.75
C LEU A 515 4.74 24.38 13.02
N VAL A 516 5.47 23.70 13.88
CA VAL A 516 5.04 22.43 14.50
C VAL A 516 4.98 22.63 16.01
N ALA A 517 3.80 22.42 16.61
CA ALA A 517 3.62 22.46 18.05
C ALA A 517 3.36 21.06 18.62
N ILE A 518 4.08 20.70 19.66
CA ILE A 518 3.95 19.43 20.38
C ILE A 518 3.43 19.75 21.79
N LEU A 519 2.15 19.49 22.05
CA LEU A 519 1.55 19.68 23.36
C LEU A 519 1.95 18.55 24.31
N ASP A 520 2.12 18.85 25.58
CA ASP A 520 2.49 17.88 26.62
C ASP A 520 3.69 17.01 26.18
N ALA A 521 4.76 17.66 25.74
CA ALA A 521 5.94 16.99 25.17
C ALA A 521 6.72 16.17 26.21
N ASP A 522 6.56 16.48 27.50
CA ASP A 522 7.19 15.79 28.65
C ASP A 522 6.43 14.54 29.11
N LYS A 523 5.25 14.24 28.56
CA LYS A 523 4.51 13.01 28.88
C LYS A 523 5.15 11.83 28.13
N GLU A 524 6.17 11.22 28.74
CA GLU A 524 6.90 10.12 28.13
C GLU A 524 6.01 8.98 27.68
N GLY A 525 6.32 8.40 26.52
CA GLY A 525 5.59 7.31 25.90
C GLY A 525 5.94 7.17 24.43
N PHE A 526 5.28 6.23 23.75
CA PHE A 526 5.53 5.96 22.34
C PHE A 526 5.35 7.20 21.45
N LEU A 527 4.39 8.08 21.76
CA LEU A 527 4.11 9.31 21.02
C LEU A 527 5.12 10.44 21.29
N ARG A 528 5.92 10.34 22.32
CA ARG A 528 6.92 11.33 22.76
C ARG A 528 8.33 10.74 22.87
N SER A 529 8.58 9.63 22.16
CA SER A 529 9.93 9.07 22.03
C SER A 529 10.83 10.00 21.21
N THR A 530 12.14 9.90 21.37
CA THR A 530 13.14 10.69 20.62
C THR A 530 12.88 10.67 19.11
N SER A 531 12.67 9.49 18.52
CA SER A 531 12.37 9.36 17.09
C SER A 531 11.07 10.05 16.68
N SER A 532 10.03 9.95 17.52
CA SER A 532 8.73 10.57 17.32
C SER A 532 8.82 12.10 17.28
N ILE A 533 9.54 12.67 18.23
CA ILE A 533 9.78 14.12 18.33
C ILE A 533 10.56 14.61 17.12
N ILE A 534 11.69 13.96 16.77
CA ILE A 534 12.51 14.33 15.60
C ILE A 534 11.69 14.30 14.30
N GLN A 535 10.88 13.28 14.10
CA GLN A 535 10.05 13.16 12.90
C GLN A 535 8.96 14.22 12.82
N THR A 536 8.34 14.53 13.95
CA THR A 536 7.29 15.55 14.02
C THR A 536 7.89 16.94 13.76
N ILE A 537 8.99 17.29 14.41
CA ILE A 537 9.75 18.51 14.15
C ILE A 537 10.18 18.61 12.68
N GLY A 538 10.61 17.50 12.11
CA GLY A 538 11.04 17.39 10.71
C GLY A 538 9.97 17.78 9.68
N ARG A 539 8.69 17.89 10.06
CA ARG A 539 7.63 18.39 9.16
C ARG A 539 7.81 19.88 8.83
N ALA A 540 8.34 20.70 9.75
CA ALA A 540 8.67 22.09 9.48
C ALA A 540 10.06 22.25 8.81
N ALA A 541 10.84 21.20 8.62
CA ALA A 541 12.18 21.22 8.04
C ALA A 541 12.21 21.47 6.51
N ARG A 542 11.07 21.72 5.89
CA ARG A 542 10.93 22.09 4.48
C ARG A 542 10.64 23.57 4.28
N HIS A 543 10.30 24.26 5.35
CA HIS A 543 10.04 25.69 5.34
C HIS A 543 11.32 26.47 5.75
N ILE A 544 11.61 27.59 5.05
CA ILE A 544 12.82 28.38 5.32
C ILE A 544 12.86 28.90 6.75
N GLN A 545 11.73 29.29 7.30
CA GLN A 545 11.55 29.78 8.66
C GLN A 545 10.87 28.73 9.56
N GLY A 546 11.22 27.44 9.34
CA GLY A 546 10.65 26.34 10.13
C GLY A 546 10.98 26.47 11.62
N GLN A 547 9.96 26.31 12.47
CA GLN A 547 10.06 26.36 13.92
C GLN A 547 9.28 25.24 14.58
N ALA A 548 9.75 24.74 15.71
CA ALA A 548 9.06 23.78 16.54
C ALA A 548 8.93 24.27 17.97
N ILE A 549 7.73 24.15 18.55
CA ILE A 549 7.47 24.49 19.96
C ILE A 549 7.13 23.18 20.69
N LEU A 550 7.90 22.88 21.73
CA LEU A 550 7.64 21.79 22.66
C LEU A 550 7.08 22.36 23.94
N TYR A 551 5.79 22.12 24.25
CA TYR A 551 5.21 22.52 25.51
C TYR A 551 5.51 21.44 26.55
N ALA A 552 6.29 21.80 27.56
CA ALA A 552 6.79 20.87 28.58
C ALA A 552 7.20 21.62 29.83
N ASP A 553 6.88 21.07 31.01
CA ASP A 553 7.32 21.60 32.30
C ASP A 553 8.68 21.01 32.71
N ASN A 554 9.01 19.81 32.22
CA ASN A 554 10.26 19.12 32.46
C ASN A 554 10.92 18.68 31.17
N LEU A 555 12.25 18.83 31.10
CA LEU A 555 13.03 18.33 29.97
C LEU A 555 13.30 16.83 30.19
N THR A 556 12.65 15.98 29.41
CA THR A 556 12.86 14.53 29.46
C THR A 556 14.10 14.09 28.65
N ASP A 557 14.60 12.88 28.91
CA ASP A 557 15.72 12.31 28.14
C ASP A 557 15.42 12.20 26.65
N SER A 558 14.16 11.89 26.31
CA SER A 558 13.72 11.80 24.92
C SER A 558 13.72 13.16 24.23
N MET A 559 13.27 14.20 24.90
CA MET A 559 13.32 15.59 24.41
C MET A 559 14.76 16.07 24.27
N ALA A 560 15.60 15.88 25.30
CA ALA A 560 17.00 16.32 25.29
C ALA A 560 17.76 15.75 24.08
N ARG A 561 17.63 14.44 23.84
CA ARG A 561 18.26 13.78 22.68
C ARG A 561 17.69 14.27 21.35
N ALA A 562 16.39 14.54 21.26
CA ALA A 562 15.78 15.05 20.05
C ALA A 562 16.24 16.48 19.73
N ILE A 563 16.36 17.33 20.72
CA ILE A 563 16.89 18.69 20.60
C ILE A 563 18.34 18.66 20.16
N GLU A 564 19.20 17.90 20.88
CA GLU A 564 20.62 17.75 20.56
C GLU A 564 20.86 17.31 19.12
N GLU A 565 20.15 16.26 18.67
CA GLU A 565 20.29 15.75 17.29
C GLU A 565 19.79 16.77 16.25
N THR A 566 18.69 17.46 16.51
CA THR A 566 18.16 18.48 15.59
C THR A 566 19.11 19.67 15.50
N GLU A 567 19.68 20.14 16.63
CA GLU A 567 20.69 21.20 16.66
C GLU A 567 21.98 20.78 15.96
N ARG A 568 22.43 19.53 16.15
CA ARG A 568 23.59 18.99 15.43
C ARG A 568 23.39 19.08 13.91
N ARG A 569 22.23 18.61 13.40
CA ARG A 569 21.89 18.67 11.98
C ARG A 569 21.79 20.10 11.48
N ARG A 570 21.17 20.98 12.25
CA ARG A 570 21.03 22.40 11.96
C ARG A 570 22.42 23.08 11.80
N ASN A 571 23.34 22.82 12.72
CA ASN A 571 24.68 23.38 12.69
C ASN A 571 25.50 22.88 11.49
N ILE A 572 25.39 21.60 11.13
CA ILE A 572 26.03 21.03 9.94
C ILE A 572 25.49 21.72 8.68
N GLN A 573 24.19 21.88 8.53
CA GLN A 573 23.59 22.56 7.38
C GLN A 573 24.00 24.02 7.27
N ILE A 574 24.03 24.75 8.39
CA ILE A 574 24.48 26.15 8.44
C ILE A 574 25.93 26.28 8.01
N ALA A 575 26.81 25.41 8.52
CA ALA A 575 28.24 25.42 8.16
C ALA A 575 28.43 25.12 6.66
N TYR A 576 27.68 24.13 6.13
CA TYR A 576 27.69 23.81 4.71
C TYR A 576 27.22 24.98 3.85
N ASN A 577 26.07 25.59 4.19
CA ASN A 577 25.54 26.75 3.46
C ASN A 577 26.53 27.91 3.41
N LYS A 578 27.19 28.22 4.54
CA LYS A 578 28.21 29.26 4.61
C LYS A 578 29.43 28.95 3.73
N ARG A 579 29.92 27.69 3.77
CA ARG A 579 31.07 27.23 3.00
C ARG A 579 30.82 27.31 1.48
N HIS A 580 29.59 27.00 1.04
CA HIS A 580 29.25 26.94 -0.36
C HIS A 580 28.46 28.15 -0.87
N ASN A 581 28.29 29.21 -0.05
CA ASN A 581 27.48 30.41 -0.37
C ASN A 581 26.07 30.10 -0.82
N ILE A 582 25.41 29.09 -0.18
CA ILE A 582 24.05 28.69 -0.50
C ILE A 582 23.08 29.54 0.31
N THR A 583 22.17 30.22 -0.40
CA THR A 583 20.99 30.86 0.19
C THR A 583 19.84 29.87 0.19
N PRO A 584 19.20 29.57 1.34
CA PRO A 584 18.07 28.65 1.41
C PRO A 584 16.95 29.06 0.42
N LYS A 585 16.45 28.09 -0.35
CA LYS A 585 15.35 28.29 -1.29
C LYS A 585 14.16 27.40 -0.93
N PRO A 586 12.93 27.89 -1.06
CA PRO A 586 11.75 27.06 -0.82
C PRO A 586 11.70 25.90 -1.81
N ILE A 587 11.20 24.77 -1.36
CA ILE A 587 10.93 23.62 -2.24
C ILE A 587 9.61 23.90 -2.97
N ILE A 588 9.69 24.16 -4.26
CA ILE A 588 8.50 24.30 -5.13
C ILE A 588 8.34 22.96 -5.83
N LYS A 589 7.32 22.21 -5.47
CA LYS A 589 6.89 21.03 -6.24
C LYS A 589 5.77 21.44 -7.18
N ASN A 590 5.82 21.00 -8.44
CA ASN A 590 4.69 21.09 -9.34
C ASN A 590 3.54 20.26 -8.78
N GLU A 591 2.52 20.94 -8.27
CA GLU A 591 1.39 20.35 -7.52
C GLU A 591 0.61 19.32 -8.33
N GLU A 592 0.47 19.56 -9.65
CA GLU A 592 -0.31 18.69 -10.53
C GLU A 592 0.25 17.26 -10.64
N ASN A 593 1.56 17.07 -10.68
CA ASN A 593 2.14 15.74 -10.93
C ASN A 593 2.17 14.82 -9.72
N SER A 594 2.32 15.32 -8.48
CA SER A 594 2.39 14.45 -7.30
C SER A 594 1.01 14.10 -6.73
N ILE A 595 0.04 15.01 -6.83
CA ILE A 595 -1.33 14.82 -6.32
C ILE A 595 -2.19 14.10 -7.34
N LEU A 596 -2.08 14.45 -8.64
CA LEU A 596 -2.79 13.76 -9.71
C LEU A 596 -2.33 12.31 -9.87
N ALA A 597 -1.03 12.02 -9.77
CA ALA A 597 -0.53 10.65 -9.79
C ALA A 597 -0.97 9.84 -8.55
N TYR A 598 -1.03 10.47 -7.37
CA TYR A 598 -1.59 9.85 -6.17
C TYR A 598 -3.12 9.70 -6.27
N LEU A 599 -3.82 10.70 -6.83
CA LEU A 599 -5.25 10.64 -7.11
C LEU A 599 -5.57 9.69 -8.26
N ASP A 600 -4.70 9.51 -9.25
CA ASP A 600 -4.87 8.52 -10.32
C ASP A 600 -4.72 7.10 -9.79
N ILE A 601 -3.73 6.83 -8.94
CA ILE A 601 -3.67 5.54 -8.22
C ILE A 601 -4.83 5.42 -7.24
N SER A 602 -5.19 6.49 -6.52
CA SER A 602 -6.34 6.46 -5.59
C SER A 602 -7.67 6.43 -6.31
N ARG A 603 -7.82 7.10 -7.46
CA ARG A 603 -9.01 7.01 -8.33
C ARG A 603 -9.10 5.66 -8.99
N ARG A 604 -8.00 5.13 -9.41
CA ARG A 604 -7.88 3.77 -9.87
C ARG A 604 -8.11 2.76 -8.74
N LEU A 605 -7.75 3.05 -7.48
CA LEU A 605 -7.95 2.21 -6.29
C LEU A 605 -9.37 2.27 -5.69
N ASN A 606 -10.23 3.21 -6.09
CA ASN A 606 -11.51 3.50 -5.41
C ASN A 606 -12.64 3.92 -6.36
N SER A 607 -12.74 3.32 -7.55
CA SER A 607 -13.82 3.65 -8.51
C SER A 607 -15.24 3.52 -7.92
N GLU A 608 -15.49 2.57 -7.05
CA GLU A 608 -16.78 2.40 -6.37
C GLU A 608 -17.01 3.37 -5.20
N GLN A 609 -15.96 3.79 -4.49
CA GLN A 609 -16.06 4.75 -3.38
C GLN A 609 -16.10 6.21 -3.85
N LEU A 610 -15.63 6.51 -5.04
CA LEU A 610 -15.76 7.83 -5.66
C LEU A 610 -17.22 8.15 -6.01
N GLU A 611 -18.05 7.17 -6.31
CA GLU A 611 -19.48 7.40 -6.46
C GLU A 611 -20.14 7.85 -5.15
N GLU A 612 -19.74 7.31 -4.00
CA GLU A 612 -20.22 7.76 -2.68
C GLU A 612 -19.67 9.14 -2.26
N VAL A 613 -18.45 9.49 -2.64
CA VAL A 613 -17.83 10.80 -2.35
C VAL A 613 -18.40 11.88 -3.28
N TYR A 614 -18.67 11.54 -4.54
CA TYR A 614 -19.45 12.42 -5.43
C TYR A 614 -20.87 12.67 -4.87
N GLU A 615 -21.46 11.72 -4.16
CA GLU A 615 -22.76 11.94 -3.51
C GLU A 615 -22.71 12.87 -2.30
N LYS A 616 -21.56 12.97 -1.59
CA LYS A 616 -21.40 13.82 -0.39
C LYS A 616 -20.79 15.19 -0.67
N SER A 617 -20.06 15.39 -1.75
CA SER A 617 -19.43 16.68 -2.10
C SER A 617 -20.37 17.65 -2.84
N TYR A 618 -21.68 17.48 -2.72
CA TYR A 618 -22.66 18.35 -3.36
C TYR A 618 -22.95 19.64 -2.58
N ASP A 619 -22.02 20.57 -2.60
CA ASP A 619 -22.32 21.98 -2.60
C ASP A 619 -22.34 22.53 -4.04
N LEU A 620 -23.03 21.82 -4.94
CA LEU A 620 -23.35 22.38 -6.25
C LEU A 620 -24.30 23.55 -6.07
N PRO A 621 -23.99 24.74 -6.64
CA PRO A 621 -24.91 25.86 -6.66
C PRO A 621 -26.25 25.42 -7.27
N LEU A 622 -27.36 25.83 -6.66
CA LEU A 622 -28.73 25.43 -7.07
C LEU A 622 -28.97 25.64 -8.56
N GLU A 623 -28.30 26.60 -9.17
CA GLU A 623 -28.36 26.92 -10.59
C GLU A 623 -27.82 25.83 -11.54
N LYS A 624 -26.95 24.93 -11.06
CA LYS A 624 -26.36 23.84 -11.86
C LYS A 624 -27.12 22.51 -11.72
N ILE A 625 -28.01 22.38 -10.74
CA ILE A 625 -28.78 21.17 -10.50
C ILE A 625 -29.70 20.79 -11.68
N PRO A 626 -30.41 21.71 -12.37
CA PRO A 626 -31.25 21.35 -13.52
C PRO A 626 -30.49 20.67 -14.65
N ALA A 627 -29.32 21.18 -15.01
CA ALA A 627 -28.50 20.60 -16.08
C ALA A 627 -27.98 19.19 -15.72
N LEU A 628 -27.68 18.95 -14.44
CA LEU A 628 -27.28 17.64 -13.96
C LEU A 628 -28.46 16.64 -13.96
N ILE A 629 -29.65 17.08 -13.60
CA ILE A 629 -30.87 16.25 -13.68
C ILE A 629 -31.10 15.78 -15.11
N GLU A 630 -30.97 16.70 -16.09
CA GLU A 630 -31.14 16.34 -17.50
C GLU A 630 -30.14 15.31 -18.00
N GLN A 631 -28.87 15.42 -17.58
CA GLN A 631 -27.83 14.43 -17.88
C GLN A 631 -28.13 13.07 -17.24
N LEU A 632 -28.56 13.05 -15.98
CA LEU A 632 -28.92 11.82 -15.27
C LEU A 632 -30.18 11.17 -15.84
N GLU A 633 -31.17 11.94 -16.32
CA GLU A 633 -32.35 11.42 -17.02
C GLU A 633 -31.99 10.77 -18.35
N ALA A 634 -31.03 11.35 -19.09
CA ALA A 634 -30.52 10.74 -20.31
C ALA A 634 -29.82 9.39 -20.02
N LYS A 635 -28.97 9.32 -18.99
CA LYS A 635 -28.31 8.09 -18.56
C LYS A 635 -29.31 7.05 -18.06
N MET A 636 -30.29 7.44 -17.27
CA MET A 636 -31.36 6.55 -16.80
C MET A 636 -32.15 5.91 -17.96
N LYS A 637 -32.49 6.72 -18.98
CA LYS A 637 -33.19 6.23 -20.18
C LYS A 637 -32.31 5.31 -21.00
N GLN A 638 -31.00 5.56 -21.06
CA GLN A 638 -30.06 4.69 -21.76
C GLN A 638 -29.92 3.34 -21.02
N ALA A 639 -29.65 3.34 -19.72
CA ALA A 639 -29.57 2.13 -18.90
C ALA A 639 -30.87 1.29 -18.96
N ALA A 640 -32.04 1.96 -18.97
CA ALA A 640 -33.32 1.26 -19.14
C ALA A 640 -33.49 0.61 -20.54
N LYS A 641 -32.94 1.25 -21.61
CA LYS A 641 -32.93 0.65 -22.96
C LYS A 641 -31.97 -0.54 -23.05
N ASP A 642 -30.88 -0.48 -22.31
CA ASP A 642 -29.85 -1.51 -22.28
C ASP A 642 -30.21 -2.66 -21.30
N LEU A 643 -31.45 -2.63 -20.73
CA LEU A 643 -32.01 -3.58 -19.76
C LEU A 643 -31.27 -3.65 -18.42
N GLU A 644 -30.46 -2.63 -18.10
CA GLU A 644 -29.74 -2.47 -16.83
C GLU A 644 -30.66 -1.81 -15.77
N PHE A 645 -31.69 -2.52 -15.34
CA PHE A 645 -32.71 -1.97 -14.47
C PHE A 645 -32.23 -1.50 -13.10
N GLU A 646 -31.18 -2.14 -12.54
CA GLU A 646 -30.57 -1.73 -11.27
C GLU A 646 -29.82 -0.39 -11.41
N GLU A 647 -29.09 -0.18 -12.49
CA GLU A 647 -28.46 1.10 -12.82
C GLU A 647 -29.48 2.20 -13.09
N ALA A 648 -30.51 1.89 -13.88
CA ALA A 648 -31.60 2.83 -14.14
C ALA A 648 -32.31 3.25 -12.82
N ALA A 649 -32.48 2.32 -11.87
CA ALA A 649 -33.06 2.62 -10.57
C ALA A 649 -32.14 3.55 -9.74
N LYS A 650 -30.82 3.35 -9.74
CA LYS A 650 -29.85 4.22 -9.08
C LYS A 650 -29.92 5.66 -9.64
N TYR A 651 -29.97 5.82 -10.97
CA TYR A 651 -30.12 7.14 -11.59
C TYR A 651 -31.46 7.80 -11.22
N ARG A 652 -32.57 7.05 -11.21
CA ARG A 652 -33.89 7.54 -10.79
C ARG A 652 -33.87 8.08 -9.36
N ASP A 653 -33.33 7.31 -8.43
CA ASP A 653 -33.30 7.67 -7.01
C ASP A 653 -32.43 8.92 -6.77
N ARG A 654 -31.38 9.07 -7.57
CA ARG A 654 -30.51 10.27 -7.57
C ARG A 654 -31.23 11.51 -8.11
N ILE A 655 -31.98 11.36 -9.20
CA ILE A 655 -32.80 12.46 -9.76
C ILE A 655 -33.85 12.92 -8.74
N LEU A 656 -34.48 11.99 -8.02
CA LEU A 656 -35.47 12.31 -6.99
C LEU A 656 -34.84 13.13 -5.85
N LYS A 657 -33.66 12.75 -5.34
CA LYS A 657 -32.92 13.48 -4.30
C LYS A 657 -32.55 14.90 -4.75
N LEU A 658 -32.10 15.07 -6.00
CA LEU A 658 -31.76 16.37 -6.56
C LEU A 658 -32.98 17.26 -6.77
N ARG A 659 -34.13 16.70 -7.15
CA ARG A 659 -35.41 17.42 -7.27
C ARG A 659 -35.93 17.86 -5.90
N ASP A 660 -35.85 17.02 -4.87
CA ASP A 660 -36.23 17.40 -3.51
C ASP A 660 -35.38 18.55 -2.97
N ARG A 661 -34.10 18.60 -3.31
CA ARG A 661 -33.20 19.70 -2.97
C ARG A 661 -33.58 21.00 -3.72
N LEU A 662 -33.91 20.93 -5.01
CA LEU A 662 -34.41 22.08 -5.79
C LEU A 662 -35.71 22.64 -5.21
N LEU A 663 -36.58 21.78 -4.67
CA LEU A 663 -37.86 22.12 -4.09
C LEU A 663 -37.79 22.57 -2.61
N GLY A 664 -36.55 22.66 -2.04
CA GLY A 664 -36.35 23.02 -0.64
C GLY A 664 -36.89 22.02 0.37
N ARG A 665 -37.20 20.80 -0.07
CA ARG A 665 -37.68 19.69 0.79
C ARG A 665 -36.50 18.91 1.33
N SER A 666 -35.71 19.53 2.20
CA SER A 666 -34.68 18.80 2.99
C SER A 666 -35.39 17.93 4.01
N ASN A 667 -35.23 16.62 3.91
CA ASN A 667 -35.67 15.68 4.93
C ASN A 667 -34.93 15.94 6.24
N LYS A 668 -35.57 16.70 7.16
CA LYS A 668 -35.35 16.54 8.60
C LYS A 668 -36.00 15.21 9.01
N LYS A 669 -35.21 14.12 9.11
CA LYS A 669 -35.52 12.98 9.99
C LYS A 669 -34.28 12.15 10.23
N ALA A 670 -33.94 12.19 11.53
CA ALA A 670 -33.50 11.25 12.53
C ALA A 670 -32.20 10.48 12.24
#